data_f329723d4e24ff3de8ab7556593f698f
#
_entry.id   f329723d4e24ff3de8ab7556593f698f
#
_cell.length_a   1.000
_cell.length_b   1.000
_cell.length_c   1.000
_cell.angle_alpha   90.00
_cell.angle_beta   90.00
_cell.angle_gamma   90.00
#
_symmetry.space_group_name_H-M   'P 1'
#
loop_
_entity.id
_entity.type
_entity.pdbx_description
1 polymer ?
#
loop_
_entity_poly.entity_id
_entity_poly.type
_entity_poly.pdbx_seq_one_letter_code
_entity_poly.pdbx_strand_id
1 'polypeptide(L)'
;MNFFIKFRRHLRRMVILLAAFCMVSVIISAYYLYSGYKQELELSKPTPEQDCGDLKLLPYRLFEMKTAKPIDTSRADPMALVFVESQYSQLGQEIVAILESSHFQHHTEIAPGKGDIPALTNKDRGRYALIIYENILKYVNMDSWNRELLDKYCMEYNVGIIAFHKANENSLLSSQLKGFPLNLHTNLALKDCCINPRSPLLHITKAKEVERGPLPGEDWTVFQSNHSTYEPVLLAKPRSTENIPYPIMEEILHATVVQDLGLYDGIQRILFGNNLNFWLHKLIFVDAIGFLSGKKLSLSLERYILVDIDDIFVGKEGTRMNVNDVKALLETQNLLRTQVPNFTFNLGYSGKFYHTGGRGRRFGRCCRRNLGTFAEDEGDDLLLKYVNEFWWFPHMWSHMQPHLFHNESVLAEQMILNKEFALKHGIPIDMGYAVAPHHSGVYPVHVQLYEAWKKVWGIKVTSTEEYPHLKPARYRHGFIHSGIMVLPRQTCGLFTHTIFYKEYPGGPRELDKSIRGGELFLTVLLNPISIFMTHLSNYGNDRLGLYTFVNLANFVHCWTNLKLQTMPPVQLAHKYFELFPEQKDPLWQNPCDDKRHKDIWSKEKTCDRLPKFLVIGPQKTGTTALYLFLIMHPAITSNFPNPKTFEEVQFFNGNAYHKGIDWYMNFFPIPSNVTTDFLFEKSANYFHSEDAPKRAAALLPKVKIITILINPSDRAYSWYQHQRAHEDPAALRYSFYEVITAGRRAVPELRALHNRCLVPGWYAAHIERWLTYYPTRQLHIIDGHKLRTDPAAVMDGVQKFLGVSQYYNYSQALTFDPQKGFWCQLLEGGKTKCLGKSKGRRYPAMDLESRTFLSRYYKDHNIELSKLFYRLGLPLPSWLREELQKVMR
;
A
#
# COMPACT_ATOMS: atom_id res chain seq x y z
N MET A 1 60.95 56.46 22.61
CA MET A 1 61.01 55.36 23.60
C MET A 1 59.63 55.07 24.28
N ASN A 2 58.80 56.07 24.57
CA ASN A 2 57.51 55.88 25.22
C ASN A 2 56.42 55.20 24.37
N PHE A 3 56.45 55.23 23.05
CA PHE A 3 55.50 54.66 22.15
C PHE A 3 55.65 53.13 22.08
N PHE A 4 56.88 52.64 22.02
CA PHE A 4 57.14 51.16 21.99
C PHE A 4 56.80 50.46 23.29
N ILE A 5 56.92 51.13 24.43
CA ILE A 5 56.53 50.56 25.74
C ILE A 5 55.00 50.44 25.89
N LYS A 6 54.24 51.42 25.39
CA LYS A 6 52.79 51.40 25.38
C LYS A 6 52.26 50.34 24.40
N PHE A 7 52.86 50.18 23.21
CA PHE A 7 52.52 49.18 22.23
C PHE A 7 52.77 47.74 22.77
N ARG A 8 53.94 47.54 23.41
CA ARG A 8 54.29 46.27 24.04
C ARG A 8 53.36 45.86 25.19
N ARG A 9 52.82 46.82 25.96
CA ARG A 9 51.81 46.59 26.99
C ARG A 9 50.44 46.26 26.38
N HIS A 10 50.04 46.90 25.30
CA HIS A 10 48.80 46.60 24.60
C HIS A 10 48.87 45.23 23.96
N LEU A 11 49.96 44.88 23.30
CA LEU A 11 50.16 43.57 22.70
C LEU A 11 50.13 42.46 23.74
N ARG A 12 50.80 42.68 24.94
CA ARG A 12 50.70 41.68 26.04
C ARG A 12 49.25 41.52 26.57
N ARG A 13 48.50 42.62 26.69
CA ARG A 13 47.06 42.53 27.08
C ARG A 13 46.22 41.80 26.05
N MET A 14 46.41 42.06 24.77
CA MET A 14 45.73 41.33 23.69
C MET A 14 46.05 39.84 23.72
N VAL A 15 47.32 39.45 23.90
CA VAL A 15 47.72 38.02 24.00
C VAL A 15 47.09 37.35 25.22
N ILE A 16 47.07 38.04 26.38
CA ILE A 16 46.45 37.50 27.58
C ILE A 16 44.91 37.34 27.38
N LEU A 17 44.24 38.31 26.75
CA LEU A 17 42.82 38.23 26.44
C LEU A 17 42.51 37.10 25.44
N LEU A 18 43.37 36.94 24.42
CA LEU A 18 43.23 35.84 23.44
C LEU A 18 43.43 34.47 24.11
N ALA A 19 44.45 34.35 24.98
CA ALA A 19 44.70 33.13 25.74
C ALA A 19 43.52 32.80 26.70
N ALA A 20 42.95 33.80 27.38
CA ALA A 20 41.77 33.62 28.22
C ALA A 20 40.53 33.22 27.38
N PHE A 21 40.35 33.83 26.23
CA PHE A 21 39.26 33.45 25.31
C PHE A 21 39.43 32.02 24.80
N CYS A 22 40.64 31.58 24.43
CA CYS A 22 40.93 30.22 24.03
C CYS A 22 40.65 29.22 25.19
N MET A 23 41.06 29.55 26.43
CA MET A 23 40.78 28.71 27.58
C MET A 23 39.27 28.57 27.85
N VAL A 24 38.54 29.68 27.79
CA VAL A 24 37.07 29.64 27.95
C VAL A 24 36.41 28.82 26.85
N SER A 25 36.87 28.97 25.61
CA SER A 25 36.37 28.17 24.47
C SER A 25 36.64 26.68 24.66
N VAL A 26 37.84 26.30 25.14
CA VAL A 26 38.17 24.89 25.45
C VAL A 26 37.32 24.34 26.60
N ILE A 27 37.09 25.15 27.65
CA ILE A 27 36.23 24.74 28.78
C ILE A 27 34.78 24.55 28.32
N ILE A 28 34.25 25.45 27.50
CA ILE A 28 32.90 25.33 26.92
C ILE A 28 32.81 24.10 26.03
N SER A 29 33.77 23.85 25.16
CA SER A 29 33.84 22.69 24.31
C SER A 29 33.93 21.38 25.12
N ALA A 30 34.77 21.35 26.17
CA ALA A 30 34.88 20.23 27.08
C ALA A 30 33.59 20.00 27.88
N TYR A 31 32.90 21.06 28.28
CA TYR A 31 31.57 20.96 28.94
C TYR A 31 30.52 20.38 28.00
N TYR A 32 30.48 20.83 26.73
CA TYR A 32 29.54 20.26 25.76
C TYR A 32 29.86 18.80 25.42
N LEU A 33 31.13 18.45 25.29
CA LEU A 33 31.54 17.04 25.11
C LEU A 33 31.20 16.19 26.34
N TYR A 34 31.42 16.68 27.54
CA TYR A 34 31.08 15.97 28.78
C TYR A 34 29.58 15.86 28.99
N SER A 35 28.79 16.89 28.67
CA SER A 35 27.34 16.85 28.78
C SER A 35 26.74 15.92 27.73
N GLY A 36 27.25 15.89 26.52
CA GLY A 36 26.90 14.93 25.48
C GLY A 36 27.19 13.48 25.91
N TYR A 37 28.39 13.24 26.44
CA TYR A 37 28.79 11.93 26.96
C TYR A 37 27.95 11.48 28.17
N LYS A 38 27.60 12.41 29.06
CA LYS A 38 26.72 12.14 30.20
C LYS A 38 25.29 11.84 29.75
N GLN A 39 24.80 12.49 28.71
CA GLN A 39 23.49 12.25 28.14
C GLN A 39 23.43 10.88 27.42
N GLU A 40 24.51 10.48 26.72
CA GLU A 40 24.66 9.12 26.18
C GLU A 40 24.68 8.04 27.29
N LEU A 41 25.32 8.31 28.42
CA LEU A 41 25.38 7.35 29.54
C LEU A 41 24.05 7.26 30.32
N GLU A 42 23.27 8.36 30.38
CA GLU A 42 21.94 8.35 31.02
C GLU A 42 20.87 7.71 30.12
N LEU A 43 20.99 7.83 28.80
CA LEU A 43 20.12 7.14 27.82
C LEU A 43 20.36 5.61 27.77
N SER A 44 21.54 5.14 28.18
CA SER A 44 21.89 3.72 28.21
C SER A 44 21.52 2.99 29.49
N LYS A 45 21.02 3.68 30.52
CA LYS A 45 20.53 3.05 31.75
C LYS A 45 19.09 2.62 31.56
N PRO A 46 18.74 1.34 31.79
CA PRO A 46 17.35 0.92 31.85
C PRO A 46 16.64 1.73 32.94
N THR A 47 15.58 2.45 32.58
CA THR A 47 14.68 3.08 33.56
C THR A 47 14.13 2.00 34.46
N PRO A 48 14.08 2.21 35.79
CA PRO A 48 13.51 1.21 36.69
C PRO A 48 12.07 0.86 36.23
N GLU A 49 11.79 -0.42 36.09
CA GLU A 49 10.44 -0.93 35.87
C GLU A 49 9.53 -0.42 36.98
N GLN A 50 8.56 0.46 36.61
CA GLN A 50 7.52 0.90 37.53
C GLN A 50 6.19 0.39 37.02
N ASP A 51 5.59 -0.51 37.84
CA ASP A 51 4.27 -1.08 37.54
C ASP A 51 3.16 -0.03 37.79
N CYS A 52 2.10 -0.06 37.01
CA CYS A 52 0.85 0.69 37.25
C CYS A 52 0.23 0.37 38.63
N GLY A 53 0.60 -0.75 39.24
CA GLY A 53 0.16 -1.15 40.58
C GLY A 53 0.61 -0.22 41.73
N ASP A 54 1.65 0.60 41.50
CA ASP A 54 2.12 1.58 42.48
C ASP A 54 1.32 2.91 42.45
N LEU A 55 0.49 3.10 41.45
CA LEU A 55 -0.40 4.26 41.36
C LEU A 55 -1.69 3.95 42.13
N LYS A 56 -2.07 4.85 43.07
CA LYS A 56 -3.33 4.72 43.81
C LYS A 56 -4.50 4.79 42.82
N LEU A 57 -4.96 3.62 42.39
CA LEU A 57 -6.26 3.48 41.72
C LEU A 57 -7.35 3.83 42.73
N LEU A 58 -8.35 4.61 42.28
CA LEU A 58 -9.65 4.64 43.01
C LEU A 58 -10.07 3.17 43.19
N PRO A 59 -10.61 2.80 44.33
CA PRO A 59 -11.19 1.49 44.51
C PRO A 59 -12.41 1.41 43.57
N TYR A 60 -12.17 1.07 42.31
CA TYR A 60 -13.21 0.42 41.56
C TYR A 60 -13.54 -0.84 42.37
N ARG A 61 -14.75 -0.88 42.90
CA ARG A 61 -15.24 -2.04 43.63
C ARG A 61 -14.85 -3.26 42.82
N LEU A 62 -14.08 -4.16 43.41
CA LEU A 62 -13.79 -5.50 42.93
C LEU A 62 -15.13 -6.24 42.82
N PHE A 63 -15.90 -5.97 41.78
CA PHE A 63 -17.03 -6.82 41.43
C PHE A 63 -16.45 -8.07 40.80
N GLU A 64 -17.00 -9.22 41.16
CA GLU A 64 -16.77 -10.46 40.43
C GLU A 64 -16.83 -10.19 38.92
N MET A 65 -15.75 -10.49 38.21
CA MET A 65 -15.67 -10.33 36.77
C MET A 65 -16.79 -11.15 36.14
N LYS A 66 -17.87 -10.47 35.76
CA LYS A 66 -18.82 -11.07 34.84
C LYS A 66 -18.09 -11.18 33.51
N THR A 67 -17.75 -12.39 33.14
CA THR A 67 -17.09 -12.68 31.88
C THR A 67 -18.00 -12.21 30.72
N ALA A 68 -17.50 -11.28 29.92
CA ALA A 68 -18.15 -10.92 28.68
C ALA A 68 -18.36 -12.18 27.80
N LYS A 69 -19.44 -12.24 27.05
CA LYS A 69 -19.63 -13.31 26.08
C LYS A 69 -18.44 -13.34 25.12
N PRO A 70 -17.86 -14.51 24.81
CA PRO A 70 -16.81 -14.61 23.81
C PRO A 70 -17.26 -13.99 22.50
N ILE A 71 -16.40 -13.23 21.85
CA ILE A 71 -16.67 -12.66 20.52
C ILE A 71 -16.52 -13.78 19.50
N ASP A 72 -17.63 -14.20 18.92
CA ASP A 72 -17.68 -15.16 17.81
C ASP A 72 -18.23 -14.47 16.56
N THR A 73 -17.34 -14.03 15.71
CA THR A 73 -17.65 -13.44 14.38
C THR A 73 -17.58 -14.45 13.25
N SER A 74 -17.65 -15.74 13.51
CA SER A 74 -17.47 -16.82 12.50
C SER A 74 -18.34 -16.62 11.24
N ARG A 75 -19.54 -16.06 11.41
CA ARG A 75 -20.50 -15.78 10.33
C ARG A 75 -20.28 -14.47 9.58
N ALA A 76 -19.31 -13.65 9.96
CA ALA A 76 -18.95 -12.39 9.29
C ALA A 76 -17.68 -12.53 8.46
N ASP A 77 -17.54 -11.75 7.39
CA ASP A 77 -16.31 -11.72 6.59
C ASP A 77 -15.23 -10.87 7.28
N PRO A 78 -13.92 -11.14 7.07
CA PRO A 78 -12.83 -10.43 7.73
C PRO A 78 -12.61 -9.03 7.12
N MET A 79 -13.59 -8.16 7.29
CA MET A 79 -13.58 -6.78 6.77
C MET A 79 -14.06 -5.82 7.84
N ALA A 80 -13.45 -4.64 7.92
CA ALA A 80 -13.91 -3.54 8.78
C ALA A 80 -14.77 -2.55 8.01
N LEU A 81 -15.86 -2.08 8.61
CA LEU A 81 -16.65 -0.95 8.13
C LEU A 81 -16.26 0.30 8.91
N VAL A 82 -15.79 1.32 8.21
CA VAL A 82 -15.32 2.57 8.82
C VAL A 82 -16.27 3.71 8.46
N PHE A 83 -16.92 4.29 9.45
CA PHE A 83 -17.73 5.49 9.30
C PHE A 83 -16.91 6.73 9.64
N VAL A 84 -16.66 7.56 8.63
CA VAL A 84 -15.93 8.83 8.76
C VAL A 84 -16.86 10.04 8.71
N GLU A 85 -16.45 11.15 9.28
CA GLU A 85 -17.21 12.40 9.19
C GLU A 85 -17.11 13.04 7.80
N SER A 86 -15.95 12.91 7.17
CA SER A 86 -15.71 13.33 5.79
C SER A 86 -14.53 12.54 5.18
N GLN A 87 -14.39 12.56 3.86
CA GLN A 87 -13.26 11.95 3.16
C GLN A 87 -11.91 12.62 3.48
N TYR A 88 -11.94 13.82 4.07
CA TYR A 88 -10.77 14.64 4.38
C TYR A 88 -10.48 14.72 5.88
N SER A 89 -11.27 14.05 6.73
CA SER A 89 -11.04 14.05 8.16
C SER A 89 -9.72 13.40 8.52
N GLN A 90 -8.93 14.05 9.38
CA GLN A 90 -7.61 13.58 9.76
C GLN A 90 -7.68 12.22 10.47
N LEU A 91 -8.57 12.09 11.45
CA LEU A 91 -8.72 10.85 12.22
C LEU A 91 -9.18 9.69 11.31
N GLY A 92 -10.14 9.95 10.40
CA GLY A 92 -10.59 8.94 9.43
C GLY A 92 -9.45 8.46 8.54
N GLN A 93 -8.60 9.37 8.06
CA GLN A 93 -7.41 9.01 7.28
C GLN A 93 -6.39 8.21 8.11
N GLU A 94 -6.18 8.54 9.39
CA GLU A 94 -5.29 7.78 10.29
C GLU A 94 -5.82 6.37 10.57
N ILE A 95 -7.13 6.20 10.78
CA ILE A 95 -7.79 4.89 10.94
C ILE A 95 -7.56 4.03 9.68
N VAL A 96 -7.87 4.58 8.50
CA VAL A 96 -7.67 3.88 7.22
C VAL A 96 -6.18 3.55 7.02
N ALA A 97 -5.29 4.47 7.36
CA ALA A 97 -3.85 4.28 7.26
C ALA A 97 -3.33 3.09 8.10
N ILE A 98 -3.85 2.90 9.31
CA ILE A 98 -3.50 1.74 10.16
C ILE A 98 -4.05 0.45 9.56
N LEU A 99 -5.30 0.45 9.08
CA LEU A 99 -5.90 -0.72 8.43
C LEU A 99 -5.14 -1.13 7.16
N GLU A 100 -4.80 -0.17 6.29
CA GLU A 100 -4.01 -0.42 5.07
C GLU A 100 -2.61 -0.94 5.40
N SER A 101 -1.92 -0.34 6.37
CA SER A 101 -0.58 -0.77 6.79
C SER A 101 -0.58 -2.19 7.38
N SER A 102 -1.67 -2.56 8.05
CA SER A 102 -1.86 -3.89 8.62
C SER A 102 -2.38 -4.91 7.59
N HIS A 103 -2.60 -4.50 6.35
CA HIS A 103 -3.22 -5.32 5.28
C HIS A 103 -4.63 -5.81 5.60
N PHE A 104 -5.38 -5.08 6.44
CA PHE A 104 -6.76 -5.43 6.77
C PHE A 104 -7.72 -4.89 5.72
N GLN A 105 -8.64 -5.75 5.29
CA GLN A 105 -9.72 -5.38 4.38
C GLN A 105 -10.68 -4.42 5.08
N HIS A 106 -11.04 -3.33 4.42
CA HIS A 106 -11.95 -2.33 4.97
C HIS A 106 -12.81 -1.68 3.89
N HIS A 107 -13.94 -1.13 4.33
CA HIS A 107 -14.84 -0.32 3.52
C HIS A 107 -15.09 0.99 4.27
N THR A 108 -14.90 2.12 3.62
CA THR A 108 -15.06 3.44 4.23
C THR A 108 -16.30 4.12 3.68
N GLU A 109 -17.17 4.57 4.58
CA GLU A 109 -18.38 5.33 4.27
C GLU A 109 -18.43 6.63 5.07
N ILE A 110 -19.04 7.66 4.51
CA ILE A 110 -19.34 8.87 5.26
C ILE A 110 -20.52 8.57 6.18
N ALA A 111 -20.39 8.87 7.47
CA ALA A 111 -21.44 8.61 8.44
C ALA A 111 -22.77 9.26 7.98
N PRO A 112 -23.83 8.48 7.71
CA PRO A 112 -25.06 9.00 7.15
C PRO A 112 -25.77 9.92 8.15
N GLY A 113 -26.21 11.07 7.67
CA GLY A 113 -27.11 11.93 8.45
C GLY A 113 -28.54 11.36 8.42
N LYS A 114 -29.21 11.44 7.27
CA LYS A 114 -30.53 10.89 6.98
C LYS A 114 -30.52 9.91 5.80
N GLY A 115 -29.35 9.51 5.33
CA GLY A 115 -29.21 8.54 4.24
C GLY A 115 -29.16 7.09 4.74
N ASP A 116 -29.24 6.14 3.82
CA ASP A 116 -29.18 4.72 4.13
C ASP A 116 -27.74 4.30 4.46
N ILE A 117 -27.60 3.34 5.38
CA ILE A 117 -26.33 2.66 5.65
C ILE A 117 -26.01 1.64 4.53
N PRO A 118 -24.74 1.30 4.29
CA PRO A 118 -24.37 0.31 3.29
C PRO A 118 -24.94 -1.07 3.64
N ALA A 119 -25.12 -1.93 2.62
CA ALA A 119 -25.58 -3.30 2.86
C ALA A 119 -24.64 -4.04 3.82
N LEU A 120 -25.16 -4.46 4.97
CA LEU A 120 -24.40 -5.10 6.05
C LEU A 120 -24.24 -6.60 5.84
N THR A 121 -25.11 -7.23 5.03
CA THR A 121 -25.11 -8.68 4.81
C THR A 121 -24.94 -9.01 3.34
N ASN A 122 -24.43 -10.21 3.07
CA ASN A 122 -24.38 -10.84 1.77
C ASN A 122 -24.93 -12.26 1.91
N LYS A 123 -26.18 -12.47 1.47
CA LYS A 123 -26.96 -13.69 1.74
C LYS A 123 -27.03 -13.95 3.26
N ASP A 124 -26.52 -15.10 3.71
CA ASP A 124 -26.55 -15.54 5.12
C ASP A 124 -25.31 -15.16 5.92
N ARG A 125 -24.43 -14.32 5.36
CA ARG A 125 -23.18 -13.90 6.01
C ARG A 125 -23.15 -12.40 6.24
N GLY A 126 -22.62 -11.97 7.37
CA GLY A 126 -22.25 -10.58 7.61
C GLY A 126 -21.06 -10.18 6.73
N ARG A 127 -21.10 -8.98 6.18
CA ARG A 127 -20.01 -8.44 5.36
C ARG A 127 -18.83 -7.89 6.19
N TYR A 128 -19.09 -7.54 7.45
CA TYR A 128 -18.12 -6.85 8.29
C TYR A 128 -17.96 -7.55 9.65
N ALA A 129 -16.74 -7.82 10.07
CA ALA A 129 -16.43 -8.39 11.38
C ALA A 129 -16.18 -7.32 12.46
N LEU A 130 -16.08 -6.05 12.06
CA LEU A 130 -15.81 -4.92 12.93
C LEU A 130 -16.42 -3.64 12.34
N ILE A 131 -16.92 -2.77 13.22
CA ILE A 131 -17.41 -1.43 12.84
C ILE A 131 -16.57 -0.40 13.58
N ILE A 132 -16.15 0.66 12.89
CA ILE A 132 -15.35 1.75 13.46
C ILE A 132 -16.04 3.07 13.17
N TYR A 133 -16.31 3.85 14.21
CA TYR A 133 -16.84 5.21 14.11
C TYR A 133 -15.76 6.23 14.45
N GLU A 134 -15.47 7.12 13.52
CA GLU A 134 -14.57 8.25 13.78
C GLU A 134 -15.08 9.16 14.92
N ASN A 135 -16.42 9.28 15.06
CA ASN A 135 -17.05 10.04 16.11
C ASN A 135 -18.28 9.28 16.66
N ILE A 136 -18.25 8.96 17.97
CA ILE A 136 -19.33 8.25 18.66
C ILE A 136 -20.66 8.99 18.57
N LEU A 137 -20.64 10.32 18.50
CA LEU A 137 -21.85 11.12 18.43
C LEU A 137 -22.63 10.88 17.12
N LYS A 138 -21.95 10.50 16.05
CA LYS A 138 -22.60 10.11 14.79
C LYS A 138 -23.40 8.81 14.93
N TYR A 139 -22.89 7.87 15.71
CA TYR A 139 -23.59 6.62 16.03
C TYR A 139 -24.79 6.89 16.97
N VAL A 140 -24.60 7.68 18.02
CA VAL A 140 -25.61 7.95 19.04
C VAL A 140 -26.78 8.79 18.48
N ASN A 141 -26.50 9.72 17.56
CA ASN A 141 -27.48 10.60 16.93
C ASN A 141 -27.95 10.12 15.55
N MET A 142 -27.66 8.87 15.19
CA MET A 142 -28.19 8.24 13.98
C MET A 142 -29.74 8.18 14.05
N ASP A 143 -30.42 8.22 12.91
CA ASP A 143 -31.86 7.99 12.88
C ASP A 143 -32.22 6.60 13.42
N SER A 144 -33.43 6.48 14.01
CA SER A 144 -33.85 5.28 14.73
C SER A 144 -33.83 4.02 13.88
N TRP A 145 -34.22 4.13 12.59
CA TRP A 145 -34.25 2.98 11.67
C TRP A 145 -32.84 2.42 11.37
N ASN A 146 -31.93 3.27 10.94
CA ASN A 146 -30.55 2.85 10.65
C ASN A 146 -29.86 2.36 11.93
N ARG A 147 -30.11 2.99 13.08
CA ARG A 147 -29.57 2.58 14.36
C ARG A 147 -30.05 1.17 14.75
N GLU A 148 -31.35 0.90 14.66
CA GLU A 148 -31.92 -0.41 14.98
C GLU A 148 -31.38 -1.50 14.03
N LEU A 149 -31.26 -1.18 12.74
CA LEU A 149 -30.70 -2.09 11.74
C LEU A 149 -29.25 -2.46 12.04
N LEU A 150 -28.44 -1.46 12.41
CA LEU A 150 -27.03 -1.65 12.75
C LEU A 150 -26.86 -2.42 14.07
N ASP A 151 -27.64 -2.06 15.11
CA ASP A 151 -27.58 -2.71 16.41
C ASP A 151 -28.02 -4.19 16.30
N LYS A 152 -29.06 -4.47 15.52
CA LYS A 152 -29.50 -5.83 15.21
C LYS A 152 -28.42 -6.63 14.49
N TYR A 153 -27.75 -6.03 13.52
CA TYR A 153 -26.61 -6.64 12.85
C TYR A 153 -25.48 -6.98 13.82
N CYS A 154 -25.10 -6.03 14.69
CA CYS A 154 -24.05 -6.25 15.68
C CYS A 154 -24.39 -7.39 16.64
N MET A 155 -25.65 -7.47 17.10
CA MET A 155 -26.11 -8.56 17.97
C MET A 155 -26.16 -9.91 17.26
N GLU A 156 -26.69 -9.97 16.03
CA GLU A 156 -26.87 -11.21 15.27
C GLU A 156 -25.55 -11.84 14.84
N TYR A 157 -24.57 -11.02 14.42
CA TYR A 157 -23.26 -11.46 13.93
C TYR A 157 -22.15 -11.30 14.97
N ASN A 158 -22.50 -10.85 16.19
CA ASN A 158 -21.58 -10.63 17.31
C ASN A 158 -20.41 -9.67 16.95
N VAL A 159 -20.74 -8.57 16.26
CA VAL A 159 -19.79 -7.59 15.74
C VAL A 159 -19.64 -6.45 16.74
N GLY A 160 -18.38 -6.16 17.13
CA GLY A 160 -18.06 -5.05 18.02
C GLY A 160 -17.91 -3.71 17.33
N ILE A 161 -17.93 -2.63 18.13
CA ILE A 161 -17.80 -1.24 17.65
C ILE A 161 -16.61 -0.58 18.33
N ILE A 162 -15.70 0.03 17.56
CA ILE A 162 -14.70 0.97 18.06
C ILE A 162 -15.20 2.38 17.75
N ALA A 163 -15.13 3.30 18.71
CA ALA A 163 -15.51 4.67 18.47
C ALA A 163 -14.61 5.67 19.23
N PHE A 164 -14.52 6.88 18.67
CA PHE A 164 -13.72 7.96 19.23
C PHE A 164 -14.63 9.10 19.68
N HIS A 165 -14.18 9.79 20.71
CA HIS A 165 -14.76 11.06 21.14
C HIS A 165 -13.64 12.06 21.37
N LYS A 166 -13.51 13.00 20.44
CA LYS A 166 -12.61 14.16 20.58
C LYS A 166 -13.45 15.38 20.97
N ALA A 167 -13.09 15.98 22.09
CA ALA A 167 -13.71 17.23 22.51
C ALA A 167 -13.36 18.38 21.54
N ASN A 168 -14.23 19.39 21.48
CA ASN A 168 -13.99 20.65 20.80
C ASN A 168 -14.40 21.81 21.73
N GLU A 169 -14.12 23.04 21.32
CA GLU A 169 -14.42 24.24 22.12
C GLU A 169 -15.90 24.38 22.53
N ASN A 170 -16.82 23.80 21.75
CA ASN A 170 -18.25 23.82 22.00
C ASN A 170 -18.77 22.61 22.79
N SER A 171 -17.87 21.68 23.18
CA SER A 171 -18.27 20.50 23.95
C SER A 171 -18.64 20.89 25.38
N LEU A 172 -19.73 20.31 25.90
CA LEU A 172 -20.09 20.48 27.30
C LEU A 172 -19.01 19.86 28.18
N LEU A 173 -18.57 20.58 29.22
CA LEU A 173 -17.51 20.11 30.14
C LEU A 173 -17.85 18.80 30.83
N SER A 174 -19.15 18.55 31.08
CA SER A 174 -19.65 17.30 31.64
C SER A 174 -21.01 16.97 31.05
N SER A 175 -21.18 15.76 30.54
CA SER A 175 -22.42 15.28 29.92
C SER A 175 -22.56 13.78 30.01
N GLN A 176 -23.77 13.27 30.01
CA GLN A 176 -24.02 11.85 29.86
C GLN A 176 -24.18 11.49 28.38
N LEU A 177 -23.58 10.42 27.95
CA LEU A 177 -23.74 9.91 26.58
C LEU A 177 -25.16 9.41 26.38
N LYS A 178 -25.88 9.99 25.40
CA LYS A 178 -27.29 9.69 25.16
C LYS A 178 -27.52 8.19 24.95
N GLY A 179 -28.39 7.59 25.78
CA GLY A 179 -28.73 6.17 25.72
C GLY A 179 -27.71 5.24 26.37
N PHE A 180 -26.71 5.76 27.09
CA PHE A 180 -25.71 4.97 27.80
C PHE A 180 -25.52 5.45 29.25
N PRO A 181 -25.31 4.54 30.22
CA PRO A 181 -24.96 4.91 31.59
C PRO A 181 -23.48 5.31 31.69
N LEU A 182 -23.03 6.25 30.86
CA LEU A 182 -21.65 6.69 30.75
C LEU A 182 -21.57 8.20 30.73
N ASN A 183 -20.83 8.77 31.66
CA ASN A 183 -20.55 10.20 31.72
C ASN A 183 -19.23 10.50 31.02
N LEU A 184 -19.22 11.62 30.32
CA LEU A 184 -18.08 12.17 29.59
C LEU A 184 -17.68 13.49 30.26
N HIS A 185 -16.40 13.63 30.58
CA HIS A 185 -15.82 14.90 31.04
C HIS A 185 -14.76 15.29 30.02
N THR A 186 -14.95 16.43 29.38
CA THR A 186 -14.24 16.87 28.17
C THR A 186 -13.34 18.08 28.43
N ASN A 187 -12.48 18.39 27.46
CA ASN A 187 -11.58 19.54 27.50
C ASN A 187 -10.63 19.51 28.72
N LEU A 188 -10.06 18.32 28.98
CA LEU A 188 -9.12 18.11 30.05
C LEU A 188 -7.68 18.03 29.52
N ALA A 189 -6.75 18.64 30.25
CA ALA A 189 -5.33 18.44 30.11
C ALA A 189 -4.89 17.27 31.01
N LEU A 190 -4.21 16.29 30.45
CA LEU A 190 -3.85 15.06 31.14
C LEU A 190 -2.32 14.86 31.21
N LYS A 191 -1.88 14.04 32.19
CA LYS A 191 -0.49 13.62 32.39
C LYS A 191 -0.43 12.19 32.93
N ASP A 192 0.74 11.58 32.90
CA ASP A 192 1.08 10.30 33.52
C ASP A 192 0.05 9.22 33.23
N CYS A 193 0.11 8.64 32.04
CA CYS A 193 -0.83 7.60 31.68
C CYS A 193 -0.28 6.20 31.86
N CYS A 194 -1.14 5.27 32.23
CA CYS A 194 -0.82 3.88 32.36
C CYS A 194 -1.93 2.97 31.80
N ILE A 195 -1.52 1.76 31.42
CA ILE A 195 -2.42 0.74 30.87
C ILE A 195 -2.88 -0.18 32.01
N ASN A 196 -4.16 -0.49 32.04
CA ASN A 196 -4.71 -1.44 33.01
C ASN A 196 -4.20 -2.86 32.70
N PRO A 197 -3.35 -3.48 33.55
CA PRO A 197 -2.76 -4.79 33.25
C PRO A 197 -3.78 -5.94 33.25
N ARG A 198 -4.98 -5.71 33.77
CA ARG A 198 -6.06 -6.71 33.83
C ARG A 198 -7.00 -6.65 32.61
N SER A 199 -6.80 -5.70 31.71
CA SER A 199 -7.67 -5.58 30.55
C SER A 199 -7.52 -6.79 29.63
N PRO A 200 -8.62 -7.48 29.29
CA PRO A 200 -8.59 -8.65 28.39
C PRO A 200 -8.31 -8.25 26.91
N LEU A 201 -8.31 -6.98 26.64
CA LEU A 201 -8.01 -6.39 25.34
C LEU A 201 -6.57 -6.63 24.90
N LEU A 202 -5.64 -6.61 25.88
CA LEU A 202 -4.20 -6.57 25.63
C LEU A 202 -3.68 -7.87 25.01
N HIS A 203 -3.12 -7.76 23.83
CA HIS A 203 -2.45 -8.84 23.11
C HIS A 203 -1.04 -8.42 22.68
N ILE A 204 -0.93 -7.36 21.90
CA ILE A 204 0.33 -6.76 21.48
C ILE A 204 0.86 -5.83 22.56
N THR A 205 -0.02 -5.05 23.17
CA THR A 205 0.34 -4.05 24.19
C THR A 205 0.75 -4.71 25.48
N LYS A 206 1.84 -4.23 26.08
CA LYS A 206 2.38 -4.68 27.37
C LYS A 206 2.12 -3.61 28.43
N ALA A 207 1.50 -3.99 29.52
CA ALA A 207 1.05 -3.07 30.57
C ALA A 207 2.04 -3.01 31.75
N LYS A 208 3.31 -2.71 31.48
CA LYS A 208 4.35 -2.64 32.50
C LYS A 208 4.89 -1.23 32.75
N GLU A 209 4.76 -0.35 31.79
CA GLU A 209 5.35 0.98 31.81
C GLU A 209 4.30 2.07 32.02
N VAL A 210 4.74 3.17 32.62
CA VAL A 210 3.96 4.41 32.76
C VAL A 210 4.55 5.46 31.84
N GLU A 211 3.73 5.97 30.90
CA GLU A 211 4.12 7.12 30.09
C GLU A 211 4.02 8.39 30.92
N ARG A 212 5.16 8.90 31.38
CA ARG A 212 5.25 10.03 32.31
C ARG A 212 5.24 11.37 31.57
N GLY A 213 4.69 12.37 32.26
CA GLY A 213 4.64 13.73 31.77
C GLY A 213 3.34 14.12 31.08
N PRO A 214 3.28 15.32 30.49
CA PRO A 214 2.06 15.83 29.89
C PRO A 214 1.70 15.07 28.61
N LEU A 215 0.43 14.67 28.50
CA LEU A 215 -0.13 14.15 27.26
C LEU A 215 -0.33 15.29 26.24
N PRO A 216 -0.27 15.00 24.92
CA PRO A 216 -0.40 16.03 23.89
C PRO A 216 -1.82 16.59 23.83
N GLY A 217 -1.95 17.92 23.82
CA GLY A 217 -3.23 18.62 23.74
C GLY A 217 -3.94 18.80 25.09
N GLU A 218 -5.06 19.52 25.06
CA GLU A 218 -5.90 19.85 26.21
C GLU A 218 -7.38 19.53 25.94
N ASP A 219 -7.63 18.73 24.90
CA ASP A 219 -8.95 18.38 24.37
C ASP A 219 -9.33 16.92 24.71
N TRP A 220 -8.85 16.42 25.86
CA TRP A 220 -9.10 15.05 26.28
C TRP A 220 -10.48 14.87 26.87
N THR A 221 -11.06 13.71 26.62
CA THR A 221 -12.26 13.20 27.26
C THR A 221 -11.90 12.08 28.19
N VAL A 222 -12.40 12.11 29.43
CA VAL A 222 -12.37 10.97 30.35
C VAL A 222 -13.77 10.44 30.54
N PHE A 223 -13.86 9.14 30.77
CA PHE A 223 -15.09 8.38 30.92
C PHE A 223 -15.29 8.00 32.37
N GLN A 224 -16.53 8.15 32.87
CA GLN A 224 -16.91 7.75 34.22
C GLN A 224 -18.27 7.03 34.19
N SER A 225 -18.34 5.88 34.83
CA SER A 225 -19.60 5.14 34.98
C SER A 225 -19.60 4.33 36.27
N ASN A 226 -20.78 4.18 36.85
CA ASN A 226 -21.00 3.27 37.97
C ASN A 226 -21.55 1.91 37.51
N HIS A 227 -21.77 1.73 36.21
CA HIS A 227 -22.30 0.50 35.63
C HIS A 227 -21.17 -0.49 35.33
N SER A 228 -21.35 -1.74 35.71
CA SER A 228 -20.34 -2.82 35.60
C SER A 228 -20.02 -3.25 34.16
N THR A 229 -20.65 -2.65 33.16
CA THR A 229 -20.35 -2.92 31.72
C THR A 229 -19.07 -2.24 31.27
N TYR A 230 -18.62 -1.17 31.97
CA TYR A 230 -17.45 -0.39 31.57
C TYR A 230 -16.21 -0.76 32.37
N GLU A 231 -15.15 -1.15 31.69
CA GLU A 231 -13.85 -1.43 32.29
C GLU A 231 -12.81 -0.46 31.72
N PRO A 232 -11.94 0.14 32.56
CA PRO A 232 -10.89 1.02 32.10
C PRO A 232 -9.79 0.24 31.39
N VAL A 233 -9.32 0.76 30.25
CA VAL A 233 -8.19 0.21 29.49
C VAL A 233 -6.96 1.09 29.64
N LEU A 234 -7.10 2.41 29.38
CA LEU A 234 -6.05 3.41 29.54
C LEU A 234 -6.49 4.44 30.54
N LEU A 235 -5.62 4.75 31.47
CA LEU A 235 -5.86 5.67 32.58
C LEU A 235 -4.84 6.80 32.57
N ALA A 236 -5.24 8.02 32.95
CA ALA A 236 -4.35 9.17 33.07
C ALA A 236 -4.80 10.08 34.22
N LYS A 237 -3.89 10.92 34.72
CA LYS A 237 -4.17 11.95 35.73
C LYS A 237 -4.47 13.28 35.07
N PRO A 238 -5.42 14.10 35.57
CA PRO A 238 -5.57 15.47 35.15
C PRO A 238 -4.33 16.29 35.54
N ARG A 239 -3.99 17.28 34.70
CA ARG A 239 -3.06 18.33 35.09
C ARG A 239 -3.79 19.34 35.96
N SER A 240 -3.10 19.92 36.95
CA SER A 240 -3.64 21.03 37.72
C SER A 240 -3.96 22.20 36.81
N THR A 241 -5.25 22.49 36.64
CA THR A 241 -5.76 23.68 35.94
C THR A 241 -6.88 24.26 36.79
N GLU A 242 -7.11 25.59 36.72
CA GLU A 242 -8.10 26.29 37.55
C GLU A 242 -9.56 25.83 37.31
N ASN A 243 -9.83 25.02 36.29
CA ASN A 243 -11.17 24.62 35.84
C ASN A 243 -11.37 23.11 35.70
N ILE A 244 -11.02 22.31 36.72
CA ILE A 244 -11.33 20.89 36.71
C ILE A 244 -12.80 20.67 37.07
N PRO A 245 -13.64 20.08 36.23
CA PRO A 245 -15.05 19.85 36.52
C PRO A 245 -15.20 18.80 37.62
N TYR A 246 -16.01 19.08 38.66
CA TYR A 246 -16.42 18.06 39.64
C TYR A 246 -17.14 16.88 38.89
N PRO A 247 -16.89 15.63 39.17
CA PRO A 247 -16.12 15.03 40.27
C PRO A 247 -14.68 14.62 39.95
N ILE A 248 -14.02 15.22 38.99
CA ILE A 248 -12.64 14.89 38.60
C ILE A 248 -11.65 15.39 39.65
N MET A 249 -10.72 14.56 40.09
CA MET A 249 -9.70 14.88 41.11
C MET A 249 -8.30 14.68 40.52
N GLU A 250 -7.37 15.60 40.80
CA GLU A 250 -5.99 15.62 40.27
C GLU A 250 -5.14 14.39 40.66
N GLU A 251 -5.33 13.86 41.87
CA GLU A 251 -4.55 12.75 42.39
C GLU A 251 -5.03 11.38 41.92
N ILE A 252 -6.11 11.34 41.15
CA ILE A 252 -6.82 10.12 40.77
C ILE A 252 -6.65 9.83 39.30
N LEU A 253 -6.48 8.56 38.95
CA LEU A 253 -6.47 8.07 37.58
C LEU A 253 -7.89 7.99 37.02
N HIS A 254 -8.10 8.61 35.88
CA HIS A 254 -9.37 8.58 35.15
C HIS A 254 -9.21 7.86 33.80
N ALA A 255 -10.24 7.12 33.41
CA ALA A 255 -10.20 6.33 32.19
C ALA A 255 -10.32 7.22 30.94
N THR A 256 -9.32 7.15 30.05
CA THR A 256 -9.34 7.80 28.73
C THR A 256 -9.69 6.84 27.61
N VAL A 257 -9.53 5.52 27.83
CA VAL A 257 -10.05 4.47 26.96
C VAL A 257 -10.80 3.48 27.84
N VAL A 258 -12.03 3.17 27.45
CA VAL A 258 -12.89 2.22 28.16
C VAL A 258 -13.38 1.13 27.24
N GLN A 259 -13.48 -0.09 27.78
CA GLN A 259 -14.13 -1.22 27.17
C GLN A 259 -15.55 -1.34 27.73
N ASP A 260 -16.55 -1.38 26.86
CA ASP A 260 -17.92 -1.74 27.16
C ASP A 260 -18.10 -3.24 26.90
N LEU A 261 -18.39 -4.00 27.93
CA LEU A 261 -18.57 -5.47 27.87
C LEU A 261 -19.88 -5.88 27.21
N GLY A 262 -20.74 -4.94 26.84
CA GLY A 262 -22.04 -5.20 26.24
C GLY A 262 -23.08 -5.75 27.22
N LEU A 263 -22.92 -5.55 28.54
CA LEU A 263 -23.86 -6.04 29.55
C LEU A 263 -25.16 -5.21 29.59
N TYR A 264 -25.14 -4.03 28.96
CA TYR A 264 -26.29 -3.13 28.96
C TYR A 264 -27.21 -3.38 27.75
N ASP A 265 -26.67 -3.53 26.55
CA ASP A 265 -27.44 -3.65 25.30
C ASP A 265 -27.02 -4.82 24.38
N GLY A 266 -26.08 -5.65 24.83
CA GLY A 266 -25.62 -6.83 24.08
C GLY A 266 -24.49 -6.54 23.07
N ILE A 267 -24.01 -5.28 22.92
CA ILE A 267 -22.99 -4.93 21.93
C ILE A 267 -21.71 -4.50 22.65
N GLN A 268 -20.61 -5.17 22.35
CA GLN A 268 -19.30 -4.80 22.90
C GLN A 268 -18.72 -3.61 22.15
N ARG A 269 -18.11 -2.68 22.90
CA ARG A 269 -17.51 -1.45 22.35
C ARG A 269 -16.19 -1.13 23.02
N ILE A 270 -15.35 -0.38 22.29
CA ILE A 270 -14.17 0.26 22.85
C ILE A 270 -14.23 1.74 22.47
N LEU A 271 -14.19 2.60 23.49
CA LEU A 271 -14.33 4.05 23.31
C LEU A 271 -13.01 4.73 23.66
N PHE A 272 -12.53 5.58 22.75
CA PHE A 272 -11.32 6.39 22.89
C PHE A 272 -11.69 7.84 23.19
N GLY A 273 -11.11 8.41 24.24
CA GLY A 273 -11.36 9.79 24.69
C GLY A 273 -10.52 10.86 23.98
N ASN A 274 -9.84 10.51 22.91
CA ASN A 274 -9.18 11.43 21.97
C ASN A 274 -8.88 10.69 20.67
N ASN A 275 -8.25 11.39 19.70
CA ASN A 275 -7.85 10.84 18.40
C ASN A 275 -6.62 9.91 18.48
N LEU A 276 -6.10 9.52 17.32
CA LEU A 276 -4.92 8.66 17.17
C LEU A 276 -3.59 9.44 17.11
N ASN A 277 -3.55 10.75 17.38
CA ASN A 277 -2.30 11.51 17.43
C ASN A 277 -1.39 11.05 18.56
N PHE A 278 -1.97 10.55 19.65
CA PHE A 278 -1.21 9.95 20.74
C PHE A 278 -0.81 8.51 20.39
N TRP A 279 0.49 8.22 20.41
CA TRP A 279 1.05 6.95 19.92
C TRP A 279 0.49 5.72 20.66
N LEU A 280 0.24 5.83 21.97
CA LEU A 280 -0.29 4.73 22.77
C LEU A 280 -1.75 4.40 22.40
N HIS A 281 -2.53 5.40 21.96
CA HIS A 281 -3.84 5.15 21.35
C HIS A 281 -3.74 4.29 20.09
N LYS A 282 -2.71 4.50 19.25
CA LYS A 282 -2.50 3.66 18.05
C LYS A 282 -2.21 2.21 18.43
N LEU A 283 -1.40 2.01 19.47
CA LEU A 283 -1.05 0.68 19.96
C LEU A 283 -2.30 -0.06 20.49
N ILE A 284 -3.07 0.59 21.38
CA ILE A 284 -4.31 0.03 21.93
C ILE A 284 -5.37 -0.16 20.84
N PHE A 285 -5.42 0.71 19.84
CA PHE A 285 -6.36 0.60 18.72
C PHE A 285 -6.11 -0.67 17.89
N VAL A 286 -4.85 -1.06 17.67
CA VAL A 286 -4.51 -2.32 17.00
C VAL A 286 -5.00 -3.53 17.81
N ASP A 287 -4.84 -3.50 19.13
CA ASP A 287 -5.38 -4.54 20.01
C ASP A 287 -6.92 -4.56 19.99
N ALA A 288 -7.56 -3.39 19.98
CA ALA A 288 -9.00 -3.25 19.88
C ALA A 288 -9.58 -3.87 18.60
N ILE A 289 -8.92 -3.64 17.46
CA ILE A 289 -9.29 -4.25 16.18
C ILE A 289 -9.24 -5.78 16.28
N GLY A 290 -8.13 -6.32 16.80
CA GLY A 290 -7.93 -7.76 16.95
C GLY A 290 -8.97 -8.39 17.89
N PHE A 291 -9.22 -7.75 19.02
CA PHE A 291 -10.14 -8.23 20.05
C PHE A 291 -11.58 -8.23 19.52
N LEU A 292 -12.10 -7.10 19.06
CA LEU A 292 -13.49 -6.95 18.66
C LEU A 292 -13.85 -7.65 17.33
N SER A 293 -12.85 -7.96 16.50
CA SER A 293 -13.06 -8.77 15.30
C SER A 293 -13.04 -10.28 15.56
N GLY A 294 -12.92 -10.72 16.83
CA GLY A 294 -12.73 -12.14 17.15
C GLY A 294 -11.45 -12.72 16.54
N LYS A 295 -10.38 -11.96 16.54
CA LYS A 295 -9.05 -12.26 15.97
C LYS A 295 -9.00 -12.39 14.43
N LYS A 296 -10.06 -12.05 13.70
CA LYS A 296 -10.05 -12.07 12.23
C LYS A 296 -9.19 -10.98 11.62
N LEU A 297 -9.11 -9.83 12.29
CA LEU A 297 -8.28 -8.70 11.92
C LEU A 297 -7.22 -8.50 13.01
N SER A 298 -6.38 -9.50 13.24
CA SER A 298 -5.33 -9.43 14.26
C SER A 298 -3.94 -9.61 13.65
N LEU A 299 -2.96 -8.93 14.22
CA LEU A 299 -1.56 -9.08 13.85
C LEU A 299 -0.92 -10.19 14.71
N SER A 300 -0.01 -10.97 14.11
CA SER A 300 0.82 -11.92 14.84
C SER A 300 1.78 -11.18 15.78
N LEU A 301 2.32 -11.88 16.77
CA LEU A 301 3.37 -11.32 17.65
C LEU A 301 4.77 -11.38 17.04
N GLU A 302 4.99 -12.21 16.03
CA GLU A 302 6.29 -12.33 15.37
C GLU A 302 6.57 -11.14 14.47
N ARG A 303 7.79 -10.58 14.59
CA ARG A 303 8.30 -9.48 13.78
C ARG A 303 9.69 -9.80 13.29
N TYR A 304 9.87 -9.72 11.98
CA TYR A 304 11.15 -9.98 11.36
C TYR A 304 11.78 -8.65 10.94
N ILE A 305 12.98 -8.39 11.43
CA ILE A 305 13.74 -7.17 11.14
C ILE A 305 15.02 -7.57 10.41
N LEU A 306 15.29 -6.92 9.29
CA LEU A 306 16.55 -6.96 8.57
C LEU A 306 17.06 -5.54 8.43
N VAL A 307 18.34 -5.32 8.75
CA VAL A 307 18.99 -4.02 8.58
C VAL A 307 20.06 -4.15 7.50
N ASP A 308 19.81 -3.54 6.37
CA ASP A 308 20.74 -3.42 5.25
C ASP A 308 21.62 -2.19 5.42
N ILE A 309 22.93 -2.37 5.31
CA ILE A 309 23.91 -1.27 5.30
C ILE A 309 24.49 -1.20 3.90
N ASP A 310 23.99 -0.29 3.09
CA ASP A 310 24.47 -0.06 1.73
C ASP A 310 25.83 0.69 1.73
N ASP A 311 26.44 0.79 0.56
CA ASP A 311 27.62 1.59 0.31
C ASP A 311 28.90 1.12 1.03
N ILE A 312 29.00 -0.15 1.44
CA ILE A 312 30.23 -0.68 2.05
C ILE A 312 31.39 -0.48 1.08
N PHE A 313 32.49 0.11 1.60
CA PHE A 313 33.68 0.61 0.89
C PHE A 313 33.46 1.90 0.08
N VAL A 314 32.23 2.39 -0.10
CA VAL A 314 31.93 3.64 -0.80
C VAL A 314 32.06 4.83 0.17
N GLY A 315 32.56 5.95 -0.30
CA GLY A 315 32.56 7.20 0.46
C GLY A 315 33.93 7.89 0.48
N LYS A 316 33.87 9.15 0.93
CA LYS A 316 35.06 10.01 1.09
C LYS A 316 35.61 9.89 2.51
N GLU A 317 36.84 10.33 2.72
CA GLU A 317 37.39 10.54 4.07
C GLU A 317 36.39 11.32 4.95
N GLY A 318 36.13 10.84 6.17
CA GLY A 318 35.15 11.41 7.11
C GLY A 318 33.72 10.86 6.99
N THR A 319 33.42 10.07 5.94
CA THR A 319 32.12 9.38 5.81
C THR A 319 32.24 7.87 5.92
N ARG A 320 33.45 7.36 6.06
CA ARG A 320 33.75 5.91 6.17
C ARG A 320 33.87 5.50 7.63
N MET A 321 33.69 4.22 7.90
CA MET A 321 33.89 3.66 9.24
C MET A 321 35.39 3.47 9.52
N ASN A 322 35.85 3.93 10.67
CA ASN A 322 37.19 3.64 11.20
C ASN A 322 37.17 2.37 12.06
N VAL A 323 38.33 1.95 12.58
CA VAL A 323 38.49 0.75 13.42
C VAL A 323 37.54 0.75 14.63
N ASN A 324 37.32 1.90 15.28
CA ASN A 324 36.43 2.00 16.44
C ASN A 324 34.97 1.91 16.05
N ASP A 325 34.60 2.39 14.88
CA ASP A 325 33.24 2.27 14.35
C ASP A 325 32.90 0.82 14.02
N VAL A 326 33.82 0.07 13.40
CA VAL A 326 33.65 -1.36 13.12
C VAL A 326 33.54 -2.18 14.41
N LYS A 327 34.36 -1.87 15.44
CA LYS A 327 34.23 -2.52 16.77
C LYS A 327 32.89 -2.22 17.40
N ALA A 328 32.43 -0.96 17.36
CA ALA A 328 31.12 -0.57 17.88
C ALA A 328 29.97 -1.26 17.14
N LEU A 329 30.10 -1.47 15.80
CA LEU A 329 29.13 -2.22 15.01
C LEU A 329 29.02 -3.68 15.52
N LEU A 330 30.14 -4.36 15.76
CA LEU A 330 30.18 -5.73 16.30
C LEU A 330 29.59 -5.80 17.71
N GLU A 331 29.97 -4.89 18.59
CA GLU A 331 29.45 -4.82 19.96
C GLU A 331 27.95 -4.60 19.98
N THR A 332 27.48 -3.68 19.15
CA THR A 332 26.03 -3.41 19.00
C THR A 332 25.28 -4.59 18.43
N GLN A 333 25.84 -5.29 17.42
CA GLN A 333 25.24 -6.52 16.90
C GLN A 333 25.05 -7.56 18.00
N ASN A 334 26.04 -7.75 18.87
CA ASN A 334 25.96 -8.67 19.99
C ASN A 334 24.95 -8.19 21.05
N LEU A 335 24.86 -6.89 21.30
CA LEU A 335 23.83 -6.32 22.18
C LEU A 335 22.42 -6.57 21.60
N LEU A 336 22.21 -6.32 20.31
CA LEU A 336 20.92 -6.56 19.67
C LEU A 336 20.53 -8.06 19.67
N ARG A 337 21.49 -8.98 19.60
CA ARG A 337 21.25 -10.43 19.71
C ARG A 337 20.59 -10.83 21.04
N THR A 338 20.72 -10.03 22.10
CA THR A 338 20.06 -10.29 23.39
C THR A 338 18.54 -10.09 23.33
N GLN A 339 18.05 -9.28 22.42
CA GLN A 339 16.62 -8.94 22.24
C GLN A 339 16.04 -9.47 20.92
N VAL A 340 16.88 -9.60 19.89
CA VAL A 340 16.52 -10.07 18.55
C VAL A 340 17.38 -11.30 18.24
N PRO A 341 16.88 -12.52 18.47
CA PRO A 341 17.65 -13.73 18.25
C PRO A 341 18.26 -13.79 16.84
N ASN A 342 19.54 -14.17 16.78
CA ASN A 342 20.34 -14.28 15.55
C ASN A 342 20.51 -12.97 14.77
N PHE A 343 20.34 -11.81 15.40
CA PHE A 343 20.49 -10.53 14.71
C PHE A 343 21.84 -10.43 14.01
N THR A 344 21.82 -10.06 12.74
CA THR A 344 23.00 -9.94 11.90
C THR A 344 22.79 -8.80 10.91
N PHE A 345 23.72 -7.82 10.92
CA PHE A 345 23.72 -6.77 9.92
C PHE A 345 24.01 -7.34 8.53
N ASN A 346 23.37 -6.80 7.51
CA ASN A 346 23.51 -7.23 6.13
C ASN A 346 24.22 -6.13 5.32
N LEU A 347 25.42 -6.43 4.82
CA LEU A 347 26.37 -5.44 4.28
C LEU A 347 26.36 -5.44 2.75
N GLY A 348 26.00 -4.31 2.13
CA GLY A 348 25.98 -4.12 0.68
C GLY A 348 27.29 -3.50 0.17
N TYR A 349 28.12 -4.29 -0.52
CA TYR A 349 29.47 -3.87 -0.90
C TYR A 349 29.63 -3.52 -2.39
N SER A 350 30.51 -2.54 -2.62
CA SER A 350 30.97 -2.11 -3.95
C SER A 350 32.49 -2.17 -4.01
N GLY A 351 33.03 -3.31 -4.47
CA GLY A 351 34.45 -3.68 -4.35
C GLY A 351 35.45 -2.71 -5.00
N LYS A 352 35.02 -1.91 -5.99
CA LYS A 352 35.87 -0.89 -6.64
C LYS A 352 36.45 0.11 -5.65
N PHE A 353 35.75 0.38 -4.56
CA PHE A 353 36.10 1.45 -3.63
C PHE A 353 36.89 0.97 -2.41
N TYR A 354 37.17 -0.31 -2.31
CA TYR A 354 38.04 -0.87 -1.28
C TYR A 354 39.42 -0.18 -1.27
N HIS A 355 39.87 0.29 -0.11
CA HIS A 355 41.10 1.07 0.09
C HIS A 355 41.20 2.40 -0.71
N THR A 356 40.10 2.94 -1.23
CA THR A 356 40.15 4.22 -1.96
C THR A 356 39.99 5.45 -1.07
N GLY A 357 39.67 5.29 0.23
CA GLY A 357 39.40 6.36 1.20
C GLY A 357 40.66 7.02 1.81
N GLY A 358 41.87 6.45 1.59
CA GLY A 358 43.15 7.05 2.06
C GLY A 358 43.49 8.36 1.36
N ARG A 359 44.06 9.30 2.11
CA ARG A 359 44.42 10.66 1.66
C ARG A 359 44.95 10.72 0.23
N GLY A 360 44.10 11.05 -0.70
CA GLY A 360 44.46 11.41 -2.06
C GLY A 360 45.37 12.66 -2.03
N ARG A 361 46.68 12.52 -2.09
CA ARG A 361 47.57 13.62 -2.39
C ARG A 361 47.09 14.26 -3.69
N ARG A 362 46.77 15.55 -3.64
CA ARG A 362 46.57 16.39 -4.82
C ARG A 362 47.77 16.15 -5.76
N PHE A 363 47.51 15.44 -6.85
CA PHE A 363 48.48 15.28 -7.92
C PHE A 363 48.69 16.65 -8.56
N GLY A 364 49.74 17.36 -8.08
CA GLY A 364 50.41 18.39 -8.85
C GLY A 364 50.94 17.73 -10.14
N ARG A 365 50.67 18.35 -11.29
CA ARG A 365 51.28 17.97 -12.58
C ARG A 365 52.81 18.00 -12.45
N CYS A 366 53.43 16.89 -12.09
CA CYS A 366 54.81 16.59 -12.53
C CYS A 366 55.20 15.18 -12.08
N CYS A 367 55.90 14.46 -13.00
CA CYS A 367 56.63 13.22 -12.77
C CYS A 367 55.85 11.87 -12.76
N ARG A 368 55.87 11.22 -13.92
CA ARG A 368 55.74 9.76 -14.06
C ARG A 368 56.84 9.08 -13.25
N ARG A 369 56.49 8.00 -12.59
CA ARG A 369 57.23 7.01 -11.84
C ARG A 369 57.18 7.17 -10.32
N ASN A 370 56.17 6.49 -9.77
CA ASN A 370 56.33 5.52 -8.66
C ASN A 370 54.93 4.95 -8.38
N LEU A 371 54.79 3.65 -8.40
CA LEU A 371 53.65 2.95 -7.85
C LEU A 371 53.50 3.36 -6.39
N GLY A 372 52.59 4.30 -6.13
CA GLY A 372 52.24 4.71 -4.79
C GLY A 372 51.54 3.54 -4.07
N THR A 373 52.09 3.16 -2.95
CA THR A 373 51.43 2.32 -1.95
C THR A 373 50.06 2.90 -1.71
N PHE A 374 49.03 2.12 -1.98
CA PHE A 374 47.65 2.42 -1.59
C PHE A 374 47.69 2.66 -0.07
N ALA A 375 47.14 3.77 0.41
CA ALA A 375 46.99 3.99 1.84
C ALA A 375 46.04 2.90 2.37
N GLU A 376 46.51 2.13 3.35
CA GLU A 376 45.74 1.12 4.04
C GLU A 376 44.55 1.78 4.72
N ASP A 377 43.31 1.26 4.48
CA ASP A 377 42.09 1.65 5.20
C ASP A 377 41.85 0.58 6.27
N GLU A 378 42.33 0.84 7.48
CA GLU A 378 42.24 -0.13 8.60
C GLU A 378 40.79 -0.51 8.94
N GLY A 379 39.82 0.36 8.66
CA GLY A 379 38.41 0.08 8.85
C GLY A 379 37.88 -0.94 7.84
N ASP A 380 38.22 -0.78 6.57
CA ASP A 380 37.90 -1.75 5.52
C ASP A 380 38.53 -3.11 5.80
N ASP A 381 39.79 -3.14 6.21
CA ASP A 381 40.50 -4.39 6.53
C ASP A 381 39.87 -5.10 7.73
N LEU A 382 39.46 -4.34 8.75
CA LEU A 382 38.81 -4.91 9.93
C LEU A 382 37.43 -5.49 9.59
N LEU A 383 36.67 -4.86 8.69
CA LEU A 383 35.40 -5.40 8.21
C LEU A 383 35.60 -6.77 7.53
N LEU A 384 36.59 -6.87 6.66
CA LEU A 384 36.94 -8.12 5.98
C LEU A 384 37.51 -9.20 6.93
N LYS A 385 38.26 -8.80 7.99
CA LYS A 385 38.70 -9.71 9.05
C LYS A 385 37.53 -10.38 9.76
N TYR A 386 36.39 -9.66 9.93
CA TYR A 386 35.17 -10.15 10.55
C TYR A 386 34.10 -10.54 9.51
N VAL A 387 34.49 -10.95 8.33
CA VAL A 387 33.57 -11.24 7.21
C VAL A 387 32.47 -12.24 7.57
N ASN A 388 32.75 -13.21 8.44
CA ASN A 388 31.81 -14.25 8.87
C ASN A 388 30.82 -13.79 9.95
N GLU A 389 31.04 -12.63 10.55
CA GLU A 389 30.12 -12.07 11.55
C GLU A 389 28.92 -11.36 10.94
N PHE A 390 28.95 -11.07 9.64
CA PHE A 390 27.95 -10.33 8.92
C PHE A 390 27.38 -11.13 7.76
N TRP A 391 26.19 -10.76 7.30
CA TRP A 391 25.68 -11.13 5.99
C TRP A 391 26.16 -10.13 4.94
N TRP A 392 26.27 -10.57 3.69
CA TRP A 392 26.83 -9.77 2.61
C TRP A 392 26.00 -9.90 1.35
N PHE A 393 25.82 -8.79 0.63
CA PHE A 393 25.17 -8.78 -0.68
C PHE A 393 25.89 -7.84 -1.65
N PRO A 394 25.88 -8.16 -2.96
CA PRO A 394 26.47 -7.29 -3.97
C PRO A 394 25.66 -6.02 -4.18
N HIS A 395 26.36 -4.87 -4.25
CA HIS A 395 25.79 -3.55 -4.46
C HIS A 395 26.43 -2.85 -5.68
N MET A 396 26.68 -3.58 -6.78
CA MET A 396 27.38 -3.19 -8.00
C MET A 396 28.87 -2.84 -7.77
N TRP A 397 29.71 -3.16 -8.75
CA TRP A 397 31.15 -2.93 -8.64
C TRP A 397 31.51 -1.46 -8.42
N SER A 398 30.97 -0.58 -9.26
CA SER A 398 31.32 0.85 -9.29
C SER A 398 30.22 1.74 -8.71
N HIS A 399 29.27 1.17 -7.95
CA HIS A 399 28.12 1.89 -7.38
C HIS A 399 27.35 2.70 -8.44
N MET A 400 27.29 2.22 -9.67
CA MET A 400 26.56 2.86 -10.76
C MET A 400 25.10 2.43 -10.78
N GLN A 401 24.23 3.34 -11.19
CA GLN A 401 22.80 3.08 -11.33
C GLN A 401 22.54 2.13 -12.51
N PRO A 402 21.97 0.95 -12.30
CA PRO A 402 21.77 -0.05 -13.36
C PRO A 402 20.99 0.39 -14.57
N HIS A 403 20.00 1.30 -14.42
CA HIS A 403 19.21 1.79 -15.55
C HIS A 403 20.00 2.58 -16.58
N LEU A 404 21.21 3.05 -16.23
CA LEU A 404 22.10 3.76 -17.16
C LEU A 404 22.81 2.81 -18.13
N PHE A 405 22.77 1.49 -17.88
CA PHE A 405 23.40 0.49 -18.72
C PHE A 405 22.34 -0.18 -19.59
N HIS A 406 22.31 0.20 -20.87
CA HIS A 406 21.35 -0.35 -21.82
C HIS A 406 21.76 -1.73 -22.35
N ASN A 407 23.02 -2.12 -22.19
CA ASN A 407 23.57 -3.40 -22.61
C ASN A 407 23.74 -4.34 -21.41
N GLU A 408 23.08 -5.50 -21.45
CA GLU A 408 23.20 -6.55 -20.44
C GLU A 408 24.65 -6.99 -20.20
N SER A 409 25.47 -7.05 -21.27
CA SER A 409 26.87 -7.48 -21.16
C SER A 409 27.69 -6.55 -20.27
N VAL A 410 27.47 -5.23 -20.33
CA VAL A 410 28.18 -4.24 -19.49
C VAL A 410 27.74 -4.36 -18.04
N LEU A 411 26.44 -4.58 -17.79
CA LEU A 411 25.95 -4.85 -16.44
C LEU A 411 26.55 -6.14 -15.87
N ALA A 412 26.59 -7.21 -16.69
CA ALA A 412 27.17 -8.49 -16.29
C ALA A 412 28.67 -8.35 -15.97
N GLU A 413 29.43 -7.55 -16.73
CA GLU A 413 30.85 -7.28 -16.46
C GLU A 413 31.06 -6.61 -15.10
N GLN A 414 30.27 -5.58 -14.79
CA GLN A 414 30.28 -4.92 -13.48
C GLN A 414 29.98 -5.90 -12.33
N MET A 415 29.05 -6.82 -12.56
CA MET A 415 28.67 -7.85 -11.57
C MET A 415 29.75 -8.91 -11.41
N ILE A 416 30.43 -9.31 -12.51
CA ILE A 416 31.54 -10.28 -12.49
C ILE A 416 32.71 -9.70 -11.70
N LEU A 417 33.12 -8.45 -11.95
CA LEU A 417 34.18 -7.78 -11.21
C LEU A 417 33.90 -7.75 -9.70
N ASN A 418 32.66 -7.46 -9.31
CA ASN A 418 32.27 -7.47 -7.89
C ASN A 418 32.28 -8.88 -7.28
N LYS A 419 31.96 -9.91 -8.07
CA LYS A 419 32.03 -11.32 -7.67
C LYS A 419 33.45 -11.83 -7.50
N GLU A 420 34.34 -11.46 -8.42
CA GLU A 420 35.79 -11.76 -8.33
C GLU A 420 36.39 -11.11 -7.08
N PHE A 421 36.00 -9.86 -6.76
CA PHE A 421 36.40 -9.20 -5.52
C PHE A 421 35.95 -10.00 -4.29
N ALA A 422 34.69 -10.43 -4.26
CA ALA A 422 34.15 -11.23 -3.16
C ALA A 422 34.93 -12.53 -2.95
N LEU A 423 35.17 -13.27 -4.04
CA LEU A 423 35.94 -14.53 -4.01
C LEU A 423 37.39 -14.30 -3.49
N LYS A 424 38.02 -13.20 -3.94
CA LYS A 424 39.39 -12.87 -3.50
C LYS A 424 39.49 -12.56 -2.01
N HIS A 425 38.43 -11.97 -1.44
CA HIS A 425 38.42 -11.50 -0.05
C HIS A 425 37.60 -12.39 0.89
N GLY A 426 37.13 -13.56 0.42
CA GLY A 426 36.39 -14.52 1.24
C GLY A 426 34.98 -14.08 1.62
N ILE A 427 34.39 -13.11 0.90
CA ILE A 427 33.01 -12.69 1.12
C ILE A 427 32.08 -13.78 0.59
N PRO A 428 31.08 -14.25 1.37
CA PRO A 428 30.10 -15.23 0.92
C PRO A 428 29.31 -14.75 -0.32
N ILE A 429 29.16 -15.63 -1.32
CA ILE A 429 28.53 -15.26 -2.61
C ILE A 429 27.19 -15.97 -2.87
N ASP A 430 26.72 -16.78 -1.95
CA ASP A 430 25.56 -17.67 -2.09
C ASP A 430 24.29 -17.17 -1.41
N MET A 431 24.31 -15.94 -0.90
CA MET A 431 23.17 -15.33 -0.21
C MET A 431 21.91 -15.22 -1.08
N GLY A 432 22.06 -15.15 -2.42
CA GLY A 432 20.93 -15.03 -3.36
C GLY A 432 20.15 -13.73 -3.28
N TYR A 433 20.70 -12.71 -2.63
CA TYR A 433 20.12 -11.38 -2.41
C TYR A 433 21.04 -10.31 -2.97
N ALA A 434 20.46 -9.28 -3.59
CA ALA A 434 21.19 -8.11 -4.08
C ALA A 434 20.30 -6.86 -4.00
N VAL A 435 20.94 -5.71 -3.85
CA VAL A 435 20.27 -4.40 -3.91
C VAL A 435 20.97 -3.53 -4.95
N ALA A 436 20.20 -2.89 -5.82
CA ALA A 436 20.74 -1.96 -6.82
C ALA A 436 21.00 -0.59 -6.19
N PRO A 437 22.15 0.08 -6.52
CA PRO A 437 22.38 1.46 -6.11
C PRO A 437 21.23 2.38 -6.51
N HIS A 438 20.79 3.23 -5.58
CA HIS A 438 19.64 4.12 -5.76
C HIS A 438 18.34 3.40 -6.18
N HIS A 439 18.18 2.10 -5.89
CA HIS A 439 17.04 1.25 -6.27
C HIS A 439 16.74 1.22 -7.76
N SER A 440 17.62 1.78 -8.57
CA SER A 440 17.40 2.00 -9.98
C SER A 440 17.34 0.68 -10.76
N GLY A 441 16.32 0.57 -11.62
CA GLY A 441 16.13 -0.62 -12.44
C GLY A 441 15.40 -1.78 -11.73
N VAL A 442 15.18 -1.69 -10.40
CA VAL A 442 14.33 -2.65 -9.69
C VAL A 442 12.86 -2.30 -9.94
N TYR A 443 12.50 -1.04 -9.70
CA TYR A 443 11.22 -0.47 -10.10
C TYR A 443 11.38 1.03 -10.42
N PRO A 444 10.95 1.51 -11.58
CA PRO A 444 10.43 0.74 -12.74
C PRO A 444 11.42 -0.31 -13.25
N VAL A 445 10.89 -1.43 -13.72
CA VAL A 445 11.70 -2.59 -14.08
C VAL A 445 12.61 -2.30 -15.26
N HIS A 446 13.91 -2.58 -15.09
CA HIS A 446 14.91 -2.62 -16.14
C HIS A 446 15.29 -4.08 -16.40
N VAL A 447 14.81 -4.65 -17.50
CA VAL A 447 14.90 -6.08 -17.79
C VAL A 447 16.34 -6.59 -17.76
N GLN A 448 17.27 -5.80 -18.30
CA GLN A 448 18.70 -6.12 -18.34
C GLN A 448 19.31 -6.37 -16.97
N LEU A 449 18.83 -5.63 -15.94
CA LEU A 449 19.28 -5.85 -14.56
C LEU A 449 18.86 -7.24 -14.05
N TYR A 450 17.58 -7.60 -14.25
CA TYR A 450 17.05 -8.87 -13.78
C TYR A 450 17.73 -10.06 -14.47
N GLU A 451 17.98 -9.97 -15.76
CA GLU A 451 18.67 -11.03 -16.51
C GLU A 451 20.15 -11.14 -16.11
N ALA A 452 20.86 -10.03 -15.94
CA ALA A 452 22.25 -10.03 -15.47
C ALA A 452 22.38 -10.60 -14.05
N TRP A 453 21.47 -10.24 -13.14
CA TRP A 453 21.43 -10.80 -11.77
C TRP A 453 21.27 -12.33 -11.77
N LYS A 454 20.35 -12.85 -12.57
CA LYS A 454 20.17 -14.31 -12.69
C LYS A 454 21.41 -15.01 -13.23
N LYS A 455 21.99 -14.44 -14.28
CA LYS A 455 23.12 -15.03 -15.01
C LYS A 455 24.43 -15.05 -14.20
N VAL A 456 24.73 -13.94 -13.49
CA VAL A 456 26.03 -13.78 -12.80
C VAL A 456 25.97 -14.25 -11.36
N TRP A 457 24.92 -13.89 -10.63
CA TRP A 457 24.81 -14.10 -9.19
C TRP A 457 23.77 -15.15 -8.78
N GLY A 458 22.89 -15.56 -9.69
CA GLY A 458 21.76 -16.43 -9.33
C GLY A 458 20.82 -15.80 -8.32
N ILE A 459 20.60 -14.47 -8.41
CA ILE A 459 19.77 -13.72 -7.46
C ILE A 459 18.34 -14.25 -7.47
N LYS A 460 17.81 -14.46 -6.29
CA LYS A 460 16.44 -14.93 -6.02
C LYS A 460 15.57 -13.84 -5.38
N VAL A 461 16.21 -12.89 -4.69
CA VAL A 461 15.53 -11.86 -3.90
C VAL A 461 16.24 -10.52 -4.08
N THR A 462 15.47 -9.46 -4.15
CA THR A 462 15.90 -8.06 -4.03
C THR A 462 14.92 -7.28 -3.19
N SER A 463 15.24 -6.04 -2.86
CA SER A 463 14.33 -5.13 -2.16
C SER A 463 14.36 -3.74 -2.79
N THR A 464 13.29 -2.97 -2.60
CA THR A 464 13.19 -1.60 -3.11
C THR A 464 12.27 -0.74 -2.27
N GLU A 465 12.54 0.55 -2.16
CA GLU A 465 11.68 1.56 -1.56
C GLU A 465 10.69 2.16 -2.56
N GLU A 466 10.90 1.94 -3.85
CA GLU A 466 10.19 2.68 -4.88
C GLU A 466 8.87 2.04 -5.33
N TYR A 467 8.56 0.82 -4.89
CA TYR A 467 7.33 0.15 -5.27
C TYR A 467 6.40 -0.13 -4.08
N PRO A 468 5.13 0.21 -4.14
CA PRO A 468 4.53 1.18 -5.06
C PRO A 468 4.96 2.61 -4.70
N HIS A 469 5.30 3.40 -5.71
CA HIS A 469 5.75 4.78 -5.49
C HIS A 469 4.67 5.65 -4.82
N LEU A 470 5.07 6.78 -4.24
CA LEU A 470 4.21 7.76 -3.57
C LEU A 470 3.49 7.27 -2.30
N LYS A 471 3.65 6.01 -1.90
CA LYS A 471 3.11 5.53 -0.62
C LYS A 471 4.17 5.56 0.46
N PRO A 472 3.82 5.91 1.71
CA PRO A 472 4.70 5.71 2.86
C PRO A 472 5.24 4.28 2.91
N ALA A 473 6.43 4.10 3.48
CA ALA A 473 7.12 2.83 3.47
C ALA A 473 6.28 1.66 3.99
N ARG A 474 5.52 1.87 5.06
CA ARG A 474 4.68 0.84 5.69
C ARG A 474 3.49 0.37 4.84
N TYR A 475 3.13 1.09 3.76
CA TYR A 475 2.05 0.66 2.84
C TYR A 475 2.59 -0.03 1.59
N ARG A 476 3.89 -0.14 1.44
CA ARG A 476 4.49 -0.73 0.25
C ARG A 476 4.31 -2.23 0.25
N HIS A 477 4.14 -2.79 -0.93
CA HIS A 477 3.92 -4.21 -1.17
C HIS A 477 5.09 -4.82 -1.91
N GLY A 478 5.29 -6.14 -1.75
CA GLY A 478 6.21 -6.90 -2.57
C GLY A 478 5.58 -7.31 -3.91
N PHE A 479 6.38 -7.88 -4.78
CA PHE A 479 5.95 -8.53 -6.02
C PHE A 479 7.00 -9.54 -6.49
N ILE A 480 6.62 -10.42 -7.43
CA ILE A 480 7.56 -11.35 -8.08
C ILE A 480 7.64 -10.99 -9.57
N HIS A 481 8.83 -10.75 -10.06
CA HIS A 481 9.08 -10.48 -11.48
C HIS A 481 10.27 -11.30 -12.00
N SER A 482 10.12 -11.93 -13.16
CA SER A 482 11.15 -12.79 -13.78
C SER A 482 11.71 -13.87 -12.82
N GLY A 483 10.91 -14.35 -11.86
CA GLY A 483 11.32 -15.33 -10.86
C GLY A 483 12.15 -14.76 -9.72
N ILE A 484 12.38 -13.45 -9.66
CA ILE A 484 13.00 -12.74 -8.54
C ILE A 484 11.92 -12.16 -7.65
N MET A 485 11.97 -12.46 -6.36
CA MET A 485 11.11 -11.92 -5.32
C MET A 485 11.60 -10.52 -4.94
N VAL A 486 10.73 -9.52 -5.03
CA VAL A 486 11.03 -8.13 -4.68
C VAL A 486 10.27 -7.78 -3.41
N LEU A 487 11.00 -7.41 -2.35
CA LEU A 487 10.44 -7.07 -1.06
C LEU A 487 10.35 -5.54 -0.86
N PRO A 488 9.36 -5.04 -0.10
CA PRO A 488 9.34 -3.65 0.31
C PRO A 488 10.48 -3.38 1.29
N ARG A 489 11.19 -2.27 1.10
CA ARG A 489 12.29 -1.81 1.94
C ARG A 489 11.93 -0.46 2.54
N GLN A 490 12.25 -0.25 3.80
CA GLN A 490 11.82 0.89 4.58
C GLN A 490 12.92 1.95 4.65
N THR A 491 12.58 3.18 4.35
CA THR A 491 13.44 4.32 4.65
C THR A 491 13.25 4.72 6.11
N CYS A 492 14.33 4.81 6.86
CA CYS A 492 14.29 5.17 8.29
C CYS A 492 14.89 6.55 8.58
N GLY A 493 15.03 7.41 7.57
CA GLY A 493 15.65 8.73 7.69
C GLY A 493 17.18 8.72 7.70
N LEU A 494 17.79 7.53 7.60
CA LEU A 494 19.23 7.33 7.59
C LEU A 494 19.74 7.27 6.13
N PHE A 495 19.83 8.43 5.50
CA PHE A 495 20.34 8.58 4.14
C PHE A 495 21.85 8.72 4.11
N THR A 496 22.47 8.67 2.94
CA THR A 496 23.94 8.80 2.75
C THR A 496 24.53 10.09 3.32
N HIS A 497 23.72 11.16 3.40
CA HIS A 497 24.11 12.46 3.96
C HIS A 497 23.75 12.62 5.45
N THR A 498 23.05 11.66 6.06
CA THR A 498 22.66 11.70 7.47
C THR A 498 23.80 11.12 8.32
N ILE A 499 24.87 11.91 8.52
CA ILE A 499 26.08 11.49 9.23
C ILE A 499 26.01 11.86 10.71
N PHE A 500 25.47 13.05 11.00
CA PHE A 500 25.34 13.60 12.35
C PHE A 500 23.86 13.72 12.75
N TYR A 501 23.58 13.68 14.06
CA TYR A 501 22.23 13.83 14.60
C TYR A 501 21.47 15.05 14.04
N LYS A 502 22.16 16.19 13.88
CA LYS A 502 21.56 17.42 13.33
C LYS A 502 21.08 17.30 11.88
N GLU A 503 21.58 16.30 11.15
CA GLU A 503 21.26 16.07 9.74
C GLU A 503 20.10 15.09 9.55
N TYR A 504 19.62 14.50 10.64
CA TYR A 504 18.40 13.68 10.56
C TYR A 504 17.22 14.56 10.10
N PRO A 505 16.36 14.06 9.19
CA PRO A 505 15.20 14.80 8.71
C PRO A 505 14.31 15.28 9.85
N GLY A 506 14.17 16.59 10.03
CA GLY A 506 13.47 17.21 11.17
C GLY A 506 14.30 17.36 12.45
N GLY A 507 15.56 16.93 12.44
CA GLY A 507 16.53 17.06 13.55
C GLY A 507 16.47 15.92 14.59
N PRO A 508 17.31 15.98 15.64
CA PRO A 508 17.47 14.88 16.60
C PRO A 508 16.18 14.52 17.33
N ARG A 509 15.36 15.52 17.68
CA ARG A 509 14.08 15.28 18.36
C ARG A 509 13.10 14.49 17.52
N GLU A 510 13.17 14.62 16.20
CA GLU A 510 12.28 13.87 15.29
C GLU A 510 12.73 12.39 15.18
N LEU A 511 14.03 12.10 15.28
CA LEU A 511 14.52 10.72 15.40
C LEU A 511 13.99 10.05 16.67
N ASP A 512 14.12 10.70 17.82
CA ASP A 512 13.63 10.18 19.10
C ASP A 512 12.11 9.96 19.07
N LYS A 513 11.36 10.91 18.51
CA LYS A 513 9.91 10.80 18.34
C LYS A 513 9.54 9.66 17.38
N SER A 514 10.31 9.46 16.32
CA SER A 514 10.10 8.36 15.36
C SER A 514 10.31 6.99 16.02
N ILE A 515 11.28 6.86 16.90
CA ILE A 515 11.57 5.65 17.68
C ILE A 515 10.50 5.42 18.76
N ARG A 516 10.12 6.50 19.50
CA ARG A 516 9.22 6.43 20.65
C ARG A 516 7.75 6.59 20.24
N GLY A 517 7.22 5.58 19.55
CA GLY A 517 5.82 5.53 19.12
C GLY A 517 5.52 6.24 17.78
N GLY A 518 6.54 6.77 17.08
CA GLY A 518 6.39 7.39 15.76
C GLY A 518 6.58 6.41 14.60
N GLU A 519 7.05 6.89 13.46
CA GLU A 519 7.03 6.16 12.19
C GLU A 519 7.85 4.86 12.21
N LEU A 520 9.04 4.85 12.85
CA LEU A 520 9.86 3.63 12.97
C LEU A 520 9.18 2.57 13.84
N PHE A 521 8.64 2.98 14.98
CA PHE A 521 7.88 2.08 15.85
C PHE A 521 6.64 1.53 15.14
N LEU A 522 5.86 2.40 14.48
CA LEU A 522 4.66 1.99 13.75
C LEU A 522 4.99 1.06 12.57
N THR A 523 6.13 1.26 11.92
CA THR A 523 6.60 0.35 10.88
C THR A 523 6.78 -1.07 11.43
N VAL A 524 7.46 -1.22 12.56
CA VAL A 524 7.66 -2.53 13.21
C VAL A 524 6.34 -3.07 13.77
N LEU A 525 5.49 -2.22 14.34
CA LEU A 525 4.20 -2.63 14.90
C LEU A 525 3.27 -3.21 13.84
N LEU A 526 3.14 -2.53 12.70
CA LEU A 526 2.11 -2.83 11.70
C LEU A 526 2.58 -3.83 10.62
N ASN A 527 3.89 -3.90 10.35
CA ASN A 527 4.44 -4.83 9.36
C ASN A 527 5.09 -6.04 10.02
N PRO A 528 4.70 -7.26 9.67
CA PRO A 528 5.36 -8.46 10.18
C PRO A 528 6.81 -8.60 9.71
N ILE A 529 7.16 -7.99 8.58
CA ILE A 529 8.51 -8.01 8.00
C ILE A 529 8.93 -6.57 7.67
N SER A 530 10.07 -6.14 8.20
CA SER A 530 10.64 -4.81 7.99
C SER A 530 12.10 -4.91 7.59
N ILE A 531 12.41 -4.50 6.35
CA ILE A 531 13.79 -4.38 5.85
C ILE A 531 14.14 -2.89 5.88
N PHE A 532 15.10 -2.50 6.73
CA PHE A 532 15.51 -1.11 6.86
C PHE A 532 16.72 -0.81 5.99
N MET A 533 16.62 0.27 5.20
CA MET A 533 17.72 0.82 4.43
C MET A 533 18.54 1.76 5.29
N THR A 534 19.83 1.51 5.36
CA THR A 534 20.83 2.40 5.93
C THR A 534 22.10 2.41 5.05
N HIS A 535 23.03 3.26 5.36
CA HIS A 535 24.27 3.40 4.59
C HIS A 535 25.49 3.39 5.51
N LEU A 536 26.65 3.04 4.98
CA LEU A 536 27.92 3.03 5.70
C LEU A 536 28.14 4.31 6.54
N SER A 537 27.81 5.48 5.99
CA SER A 537 27.98 6.78 6.64
C SER A 537 27.18 6.97 7.93
N ASN A 538 26.12 6.20 8.13
CA ASN A 538 25.28 6.25 9.34
C ASN A 538 25.89 5.51 10.53
N TYR A 539 26.96 4.75 10.31
CA TYR A 539 27.65 3.93 11.32
C TYR A 539 29.00 4.46 11.74
N GLY A 540 29.51 5.50 11.07
CA GLY A 540 30.63 6.31 11.51
C GLY A 540 30.18 7.55 12.28
N ASN A 541 31.14 8.34 12.78
CA ASN A 541 30.92 9.60 13.49
C ASN A 541 29.94 9.48 14.67
N ASP A 542 28.71 10.02 14.53
CA ASP A 542 27.67 9.95 15.59
C ASP A 542 27.00 8.58 15.69
N ARG A 543 27.29 7.65 14.79
CA ARG A 543 26.77 6.26 14.79
C ARG A 543 25.26 6.17 14.92
N LEU A 544 24.53 7.02 14.16
CA LEU A 544 23.08 7.11 14.23
C LEU A 544 22.37 5.75 14.00
N GLY A 545 22.92 4.91 13.13
CA GLY A 545 22.39 3.59 12.86
C GLY A 545 22.36 2.72 14.12
N LEU A 546 23.46 2.71 14.89
CA LEU A 546 23.55 1.94 16.13
C LEU A 546 22.54 2.45 17.17
N TYR A 547 22.50 3.77 17.37
CA TYR A 547 21.56 4.42 18.28
C TYR A 547 20.12 4.07 17.92
N THR A 548 19.76 4.19 16.65
CA THR A 548 18.38 3.99 16.17
C THR A 548 17.88 2.58 16.48
N PHE A 549 18.62 1.56 16.09
CA PHE A 549 18.12 0.18 16.22
C PHE A 549 18.17 -0.36 17.63
N VAL A 550 19.15 0.04 18.46
CA VAL A 550 19.17 -0.32 19.89
C VAL A 550 17.97 0.28 20.62
N ASN A 551 17.72 1.58 20.41
CA ASN A 551 16.61 2.25 21.09
C ASN A 551 15.24 1.78 20.57
N LEU A 552 15.13 1.49 19.27
CA LEU A 552 13.91 0.93 18.70
C LEU A 552 13.59 -0.46 19.27
N ALA A 553 14.58 -1.36 19.35
CA ALA A 553 14.41 -2.69 19.94
C ALA A 553 14.04 -2.60 21.43
N ASN A 554 14.70 -1.73 22.18
CA ASN A 554 14.38 -1.47 23.60
C ASN A 554 12.94 -0.97 23.74
N PHE A 555 12.52 0.01 22.95
CA PHE A 555 11.19 0.59 23.05
C PHE A 555 10.09 -0.44 22.70
N VAL A 556 10.31 -1.23 21.65
CA VAL A 556 9.40 -2.32 21.27
C VAL A 556 9.30 -3.34 22.39
N HIS A 557 10.43 -3.73 23.00
CA HIS A 557 10.47 -4.70 24.10
C HIS A 557 9.76 -4.18 25.36
N CYS A 558 9.90 -2.89 25.69
CA CYS A 558 9.26 -2.28 26.86
C CYS A 558 7.74 -2.22 26.74
N TRP A 559 7.22 -1.80 25.58
CA TRP A 559 5.80 -1.49 25.40
C TRP A 559 4.97 -2.58 24.74
N THR A 560 5.61 -3.61 24.19
CA THR A 560 4.90 -4.65 23.44
C THR A 560 5.33 -6.07 23.80
N ASN A 561 4.45 -7.02 23.51
CA ASN A 561 4.72 -8.45 23.55
C ASN A 561 5.29 -8.97 22.21
N LEU A 562 5.66 -8.07 21.28
CA LEU A 562 6.19 -8.45 19.99
C LEU A 562 7.51 -9.22 20.14
N LYS A 563 7.65 -10.27 19.37
CA LYS A 563 8.84 -11.13 19.34
C LYS A 563 9.68 -10.75 18.14
N LEU A 564 10.70 -9.95 18.37
CA LEU A 564 11.63 -9.53 17.32
C LEU A 564 12.54 -10.69 16.93
N GLN A 565 12.72 -10.89 15.62
CA GLN A 565 13.56 -11.94 15.04
C GLN A 565 14.25 -11.40 13.78
N THR A 566 15.29 -12.10 13.33
CA THR A 566 15.88 -11.88 12.00
C THR A 566 16.08 -13.22 11.29
N MET A 567 16.15 -13.17 9.98
CA MET A 567 16.48 -14.34 9.15
C MET A 567 17.13 -13.92 7.82
N PRO A 568 17.89 -14.82 7.17
CA PRO A 568 18.50 -14.52 5.88
C PRO A 568 17.48 -14.05 4.84
N PRO A 569 17.87 -13.14 3.92
CA PRO A 569 16.93 -12.48 2.98
C PRO A 569 16.07 -13.44 2.15
N VAL A 570 16.62 -14.56 1.68
CA VAL A 570 15.85 -15.53 0.87
C VAL A 570 14.76 -16.21 1.70
N GLN A 571 15.06 -16.58 2.95
CA GLN A 571 14.08 -17.18 3.85
C GLN A 571 13.01 -16.13 4.21
N LEU A 572 13.43 -14.89 4.44
CA LEU A 572 12.56 -13.76 4.71
C LEU A 572 11.57 -13.50 3.57
N ALA A 573 12.04 -13.60 2.32
CA ALA A 573 11.19 -13.45 1.14
C ALA A 573 10.15 -14.57 1.01
N HIS A 574 10.54 -15.81 1.25
CA HIS A 574 9.60 -16.93 1.27
C HIS A 574 8.52 -16.72 2.36
N LYS A 575 8.94 -16.29 3.57
CA LYS A 575 8.01 -15.98 4.66
C LYS A 575 7.08 -14.83 4.29
N TYR A 576 7.58 -13.79 3.59
CA TYR A 576 6.77 -12.66 3.14
C TYR A 576 5.65 -13.13 2.20
N PHE A 577 5.96 -13.90 1.17
CA PHE A 577 4.97 -14.38 0.20
C PHE A 577 4.14 -15.58 0.69
N GLU A 578 4.49 -16.16 1.83
CA GLU A 578 3.61 -17.06 2.60
C GLU A 578 2.52 -16.26 3.33
N LEU A 579 2.91 -15.14 3.97
CA LEU A 579 2.00 -14.25 4.68
C LEU A 579 1.09 -13.45 3.73
N PHE A 580 1.61 -13.05 2.57
CA PHE A 580 0.93 -12.20 1.59
C PHE A 580 0.92 -12.84 0.20
N PRO A 581 0.22 -13.98 0.01
CA PRO A 581 0.22 -14.69 -1.26
C PRO A 581 -0.40 -13.87 -2.42
N GLU A 582 -1.29 -12.92 -2.12
CA GLU A 582 -1.91 -12.00 -3.08
C GLU A 582 -0.94 -10.98 -3.67
N GLN A 583 0.21 -10.75 -3.02
CA GLN A 583 1.24 -9.82 -3.49
C GLN A 583 2.27 -10.47 -4.43
N LYS A 584 2.17 -11.77 -4.71
CA LYS A 584 3.01 -12.44 -5.69
C LYS A 584 2.86 -11.82 -7.08
N ASP A 585 1.65 -11.39 -7.40
CA ASP A 585 1.37 -10.70 -8.66
C ASP A 585 1.73 -9.22 -8.56
N PRO A 586 2.55 -8.69 -9.48
CA PRO A 586 2.89 -7.28 -9.49
C PRO A 586 1.64 -6.43 -9.78
N LEU A 587 1.60 -5.21 -9.25
CA LEU A 587 0.62 -4.21 -9.61
C LEU A 587 1.34 -3.04 -10.28
N TRP A 588 1.50 -3.09 -11.59
CA TRP A 588 2.22 -2.07 -12.36
C TRP A 588 1.52 -0.72 -12.27
N GLN A 589 2.20 0.27 -11.71
CA GLN A 589 1.72 1.64 -11.62
C GLN A 589 2.28 2.50 -12.75
N ASN A 590 1.63 3.64 -13.01
CA ASN A 590 2.08 4.53 -14.07
C ASN A 590 3.44 5.17 -13.71
N PRO A 591 4.52 4.86 -14.44
CA PRO A 591 5.83 5.39 -14.11
C PRO A 591 5.97 6.88 -14.41
N CYS A 592 4.98 7.51 -15.03
CA CYS A 592 4.98 8.93 -15.37
C CYS A 592 4.35 9.82 -14.28
N ASP A 593 3.73 9.23 -13.28
CA ASP A 593 3.14 9.98 -12.17
C ASP A 593 4.20 10.49 -11.18
N ASP A 594 5.41 9.92 -11.19
CA ASP A 594 6.54 10.37 -10.40
C ASP A 594 7.74 10.76 -11.29
N LYS A 595 8.32 11.93 -11.07
CA LYS A 595 9.45 12.43 -11.87
C LYS A 595 10.65 11.49 -11.80
N ARG A 596 10.95 10.91 -10.62
CA ARG A 596 12.09 10.00 -10.43
C ARG A 596 11.92 8.73 -11.27
N HIS A 597 10.71 8.16 -11.27
CA HIS A 597 10.40 6.98 -12.07
C HIS A 597 10.46 7.28 -13.57
N LYS A 598 10.00 8.47 -13.99
CA LYS A 598 10.11 8.92 -15.36
C LYS A 598 11.56 9.08 -15.82
N ASP A 599 12.43 9.59 -14.96
CA ASP A 599 13.86 9.79 -15.24
C ASP A 599 14.61 8.43 -15.32
N ILE A 600 14.21 7.43 -14.52
CA ILE A 600 14.75 6.06 -14.56
C ILE A 600 14.27 5.30 -15.79
N TRP A 601 13.06 5.55 -16.26
CA TRP A 601 12.48 4.87 -17.40
C TRP A 601 13.13 5.38 -18.69
N SER A 602 13.42 4.46 -19.64
CA SER A 602 14.15 4.78 -20.86
C SER A 602 13.58 5.99 -21.60
N LYS A 603 14.46 6.86 -22.15
CA LYS A 603 14.09 8.04 -22.94
C LYS A 603 13.22 7.72 -24.18
N GLU A 604 13.30 6.49 -24.69
CA GLU A 604 12.49 6.02 -25.82
C GLU A 604 11.06 5.63 -25.41
N LYS A 605 10.82 5.46 -24.10
CA LYS A 605 9.52 5.10 -23.54
C LYS A 605 8.82 6.38 -23.08
N THR A 606 7.83 6.79 -23.83
CA THR A 606 7.04 7.97 -23.48
C THR A 606 5.66 7.55 -22.95
N CYS A 607 5.11 8.32 -22.02
CA CYS A 607 3.78 8.09 -21.47
C CYS A 607 2.68 8.23 -22.52
N ASP A 608 2.98 8.91 -23.63
CA ASP A 608 2.05 9.07 -24.74
C ASP A 608 1.82 7.77 -25.53
N ARG A 609 2.68 6.75 -25.35
CA ARG A 609 2.47 5.39 -25.88
C ARG A 609 1.47 4.55 -25.08
N LEU A 610 0.96 5.03 -23.96
CA LEU A 610 -0.08 4.34 -23.21
C LEU A 610 -1.47 4.70 -23.75
N PRO A 611 -2.42 3.75 -23.79
CA PRO A 611 -3.76 4.00 -24.30
C PRO A 611 -4.51 5.04 -23.45
N LYS A 612 -5.25 5.92 -24.15
CA LYS A 612 -6.11 6.94 -23.53
C LYS A 612 -7.53 6.44 -23.27
N PHE A 613 -7.92 5.35 -23.95
CA PHE A 613 -9.19 4.65 -23.65
C PHE A 613 -9.08 3.15 -23.95
N LEU A 614 -9.95 2.38 -23.29
CA LEU A 614 -10.06 0.93 -23.44
C LEU A 614 -11.47 0.55 -23.90
N VAL A 615 -11.56 -0.41 -24.83
CA VAL A 615 -12.81 -1.07 -25.17
C VAL A 615 -12.80 -2.44 -24.51
N ILE A 616 -13.54 -2.59 -23.40
CA ILE A 616 -13.40 -3.72 -22.48
C ILE A 616 -14.30 -4.93 -22.82
N GLY A 617 -15.22 -4.78 -23.76
CA GLY A 617 -16.15 -5.88 -24.09
C GLY A 617 -17.57 -5.64 -23.58
N PRO A 618 -18.32 -6.69 -23.19
CA PRO A 618 -17.98 -8.12 -23.27
C PRO A 618 -17.90 -8.69 -24.69
N GLN A 619 -17.40 -9.91 -24.79
CA GLN A 619 -17.35 -10.62 -26.09
C GLN A 619 -18.73 -10.80 -26.70
N LYS A 620 -18.82 -10.71 -28.04
CA LYS A 620 -20.03 -10.95 -28.86
C LYS A 620 -21.11 -9.86 -28.75
N THR A 621 -20.74 -8.67 -28.31
CA THR A 621 -21.65 -7.51 -28.25
C THR A 621 -21.46 -6.49 -29.40
N GLY A 622 -20.51 -6.74 -30.33
CA GLY A 622 -20.21 -5.83 -31.43
C GLY A 622 -18.88 -5.10 -31.32
N THR A 623 -18.00 -5.51 -30.42
CA THR A 623 -16.69 -4.87 -30.13
C THR A 623 -15.79 -4.77 -31.38
N THR A 624 -15.82 -5.75 -32.29
CA THR A 624 -15.06 -5.67 -33.57
C THR A 624 -15.63 -4.62 -34.51
N ALA A 625 -16.96 -4.45 -34.59
CA ALA A 625 -17.56 -3.39 -35.39
C ALA A 625 -17.17 -2.02 -34.83
N LEU A 626 -17.30 -1.82 -33.52
CA LEU A 626 -16.85 -0.59 -32.88
C LEU A 626 -15.35 -0.32 -33.11
N TYR A 627 -14.52 -1.34 -33.03
CA TYR A 627 -13.08 -1.23 -33.33
C TYR A 627 -12.83 -0.69 -34.75
N LEU A 628 -13.51 -1.25 -35.76
CA LEU A 628 -13.39 -0.81 -37.12
C LEU A 628 -13.89 0.62 -37.34
N PHE A 629 -14.99 1.01 -36.69
CA PHE A 629 -15.48 2.38 -36.74
C PHE A 629 -14.52 3.37 -36.09
N LEU A 630 -13.91 2.98 -34.95
CA LEU A 630 -12.92 3.82 -34.26
C LEU A 630 -11.69 4.08 -35.11
N ILE A 631 -11.12 3.06 -35.80
CA ILE A 631 -9.93 3.23 -36.63
C ILE A 631 -10.21 4.00 -37.97
N MET A 632 -11.47 4.26 -38.31
CA MET A 632 -11.82 5.16 -39.42
C MET A 632 -11.53 6.62 -39.08
N HIS A 633 -11.50 6.96 -37.77
CA HIS A 633 -11.24 8.32 -37.32
C HIS A 633 -9.75 8.65 -37.44
N PRO A 634 -9.36 9.75 -38.12
CA PRO A 634 -7.94 10.05 -38.39
C PRO A 634 -7.08 10.29 -37.13
N ALA A 635 -7.68 10.72 -36.00
CA ALA A 635 -6.99 10.97 -34.77
C ALA A 635 -7.02 9.76 -33.78
N ILE A 636 -7.56 8.61 -34.18
CA ILE A 636 -7.68 7.43 -33.34
C ILE A 636 -6.83 6.29 -33.88
N THR A 637 -5.91 5.79 -33.07
CA THR A 637 -4.97 4.73 -33.45
C THR A 637 -5.02 3.59 -32.44
N SER A 638 -5.02 2.36 -32.93
CA SER A 638 -5.00 1.15 -32.11
C SER A 638 -3.60 0.56 -31.95
N ASN A 639 -3.48 -0.45 -31.08
CA ASN A 639 -2.29 -1.26 -30.93
C ASN A 639 -1.94 -2.06 -32.18
N PHE A 640 -0.67 -2.45 -32.33
CA PHE A 640 -0.23 -3.44 -33.32
C PHE A 640 -0.86 -4.80 -33.04
N PRO A 641 -1.11 -5.62 -34.07
CA PRO A 641 -1.70 -6.93 -33.89
C PRO A 641 -0.84 -7.84 -33.03
N ASN A 642 -1.47 -8.56 -32.10
CA ASN A 642 -0.84 -9.64 -31.36
C ASN A 642 -0.85 -10.93 -32.21
N PRO A 643 0.26 -11.67 -32.34
CA PRO A 643 0.32 -12.90 -33.15
C PRO A 643 -0.71 -13.97 -32.78
N LYS A 644 -1.12 -14.03 -31.50
CA LYS A 644 -2.07 -15.05 -30.99
C LYS A 644 -3.51 -14.59 -30.93
N THR A 645 -3.73 -13.32 -30.63
CA THR A 645 -5.05 -12.75 -30.30
C THR A 645 -5.48 -11.62 -31.23
N PHE A 646 -4.71 -11.37 -32.28
CA PHE A 646 -4.94 -10.36 -33.31
C PHE A 646 -5.07 -8.94 -32.72
N GLU A 647 -6.23 -8.29 -32.85
CA GLU A 647 -6.46 -6.94 -32.35
C GLU A 647 -6.53 -6.83 -30.82
N GLU A 648 -6.52 -7.93 -30.07
CA GLU A 648 -6.64 -7.95 -28.59
C GLU A 648 -5.29 -8.21 -27.94
N VAL A 649 -4.77 -7.29 -27.12
CA VAL A 649 -3.50 -7.49 -26.39
C VAL A 649 -3.69 -8.40 -25.20
N GLN A 650 -4.83 -8.29 -24.51
CA GLN A 650 -5.18 -9.08 -23.32
C GLN A 650 -4.12 -9.01 -22.22
N PHE A 651 -3.58 -7.81 -21.97
CA PHE A 651 -2.53 -7.59 -20.98
C PHE A 651 -3.06 -7.72 -19.55
N PHE A 652 -4.17 -7.03 -19.23
CA PHE A 652 -4.65 -6.91 -17.83
C PHE A 652 -5.34 -8.17 -17.27
N ASN A 653 -5.77 -9.10 -18.10
CA ASN A 653 -6.57 -10.28 -17.69
C ASN A 653 -5.83 -11.62 -17.79
N GLY A 654 -4.56 -11.62 -18.11
CA GLY A 654 -3.83 -12.88 -18.37
C GLY A 654 -2.39 -12.88 -17.89
N ASN A 655 -1.69 -13.97 -18.18
CA ASN A 655 -0.27 -14.15 -17.82
C ASN A 655 0.67 -13.15 -18.53
N ALA A 656 0.20 -12.48 -19.58
CA ALA A 656 0.96 -11.44 -20.25
C ALA A 656 1.26 -10.25 -19.32
N TYR A 657 0.46 -10.05 -18.29
CA TYR A 657 0.65 -8.99 -17.29
C TYR A 657 2.02 -9.09 -16.60
N HIS A 658 2.49 -10.30 -16.32
CA HIS A 658 3.79 -10.53 -15.69
C HIS A 658 4.99 -10.16 -16.55
N LYS A 659 4.79 -9.95 -17.85
CA LYS A 659 5.86 -9.51 -18.76
C LYS A 659 6.24 -8.03 -18.58
N GLY A 660 5.43 -7.27 -17.82
CA GLY A 660 5.71 -5.90 -17.46
C GLY A 660 5.24 -4.86 -18.48
N ILE A 661 5.41 -3.60 -18.09
CA ILE A 661 4.92 -2.43 -18.85
C ILE A 661 5.60 -2.33 -20.22
N ASP A 662 6.89 -2.63 -20.29
CA ASP A 662 7.67 -2.54 -21.54
C ASP A 662 7.11 -3.47 -22.63
N TRP A 663 6.75 -4.69 -22.22
CA TRP A 663 6.11 -5.63 -23.13
C TRP A 663 4.77 -5.09 -23.64
N TYR A 664 3.98 -4.50 -22.77
CA TYR A 664 2.68 -3.92 -23.12
C TYR A 664 2.83 -2.73 -24.08
N MET A 665 3.76 -1.81 -23.78
CA MET A 665 4.00 -0.63 -24.61
C MET A 665 4.49 -0.95 -26.03
N ASN A 666 5.19 -2.07 -26.21
CA ASN A 666 5.67 -2.48 -27.54
C ASN A 666 4.55 -2.74 -28.54
N PHE A 667 3.31 -2.89 -28.07
CA PHE A 667 2.14 -2.99 -28.94
C PHE A 667 1.63 -1.64 -29.45
N PHE A 668 2.14 -0.53 -28.95
CA PHE A 668 1.65 0.79 -29.36
C PHE A 668 2.68 1.54 -30.20
N PRO A 669 2.23 2.25 -31.25
CA PRO A 669 3.13 3.07 -32.05
C PRO A 669 3.74 4.19 -31.22
N ILE A 670 4.91 4.68 -31.63
CA ILE A 670 5.49 5.91 -31.10
C ILE A 670 4.62 7.06 -31.63
N PRO A 671 4.12 7.96 -30.76
CA PRO A 671 3.33 9.10 -31.21
C PRO A 671 4.10 9.92 -32.22
N SER A 672 3.51 10.19 -33.39
CA SER A 672 4.07 11.10 -34.36
C SER A 672 4.00 12.52 -33.79
N ASN A 673 4.99 13.38 -34.11
CA ASN A 673 5.01 14.78 -33.64
C ASN A 673 3.82 15.63 -34.16
N VAL A 674 2.89 15.03 -34.90
CA VAL A 674 1.71 15.66 -35.48
C VAL A 674 0.48 15.17 -34.68
N THR A 675 0.04 15.99 -33.74
CA THR A 675 -1.28 16.02 -33.12
C THR A 675 -1.79 14.74 -32.43
N THR A 676 -1.82 14.76 -31.10
CA THR A 676 -2.87 14.16 -30.22
C THR A 676 -3.49 12.84 -30.68
N ASP A 677 -2.68 11.84 -31.03
CA ASP A 677 -3.22 10.52 -31.34
C ASP A 677 -3.90 9.93 -30.10
N PHE A 678 -5.18 9.62 -30.21
CA PHE A 678 -5.93 8.88 -29.20
C PHE A 678 -5.62 7.39 -29.36
N LEU A 679 -4.57 6.93 -28.70
CA LEU A 679 -4.25 5.51 -28.64
C LEU A 679 -5.30 4.75 -27.83
N PHE A 680 -5.68 3.57 -28.32
CA PHE A 680 -6.59 2.69 -27.59
C PHE A 680 -6.24 1.21 -27.73
N GLU A 681 -6.77 0.43 -26.80
CA GLU A 681 -6.75 -1.03 -26.84
C GLU A 681 -8.16 -1.56 -26.76
N LYS A 682 -8.43 -2.62 -27.52
CA LYS A 682 -9.66 -3.38 -27.42
C LYS A 682 -9.37 -4.81 -26.99
N SER A 683 -9.79 -5.18 -25.78
CA SER A 683 -9.71 -6.55 -25.25
C SER A 683 -11.03 -6.93 -24.59
N ALA A 684 -11.85 -7.66 -25.30
CA ALA A 684 -13.25 -7.92 -24.92
C ALA A 684 -13.40 -8.79 -23.67
N ASN A 685 -12.37 -9.51 -23.24
CA ASN A 685 -12.35 -10.31 -22.01
C ASN A 685 -12.06 -9.50 -20.76
N TYR A 686 -11.69 -8.23 -20.86
CA TYR A 686 -11.47 -7.38 -19.68
C TYR A 686 -12.75 -7.15 -18.89
N PHE A 687 -13.91 -7.12 -19.55
CA PHE A 687 -15.19 -6.80 -18.94
C PHE A 687 -15.51 -7.61 -17.70
N HIS A 688 -15.36 -8.93 -17.76
CA HIS A 688 -15.71 -9.87 -16.70
C HIS A 688 -14.50 -10.37 -15.89
N SER A 689 -13.29 -9.88 -16.21
CA SER A 689 -12.09 -10.21 -15.43
C SER A 689 -12.16 -9.63 -14.02
N GLU A 690 -11.68 -10.39 -13.04
CA GLU A 690 -11.59 -9.93 -11.65
C GLU A 690 -10.40 -8.98 -11.46
N ASP A 691 -9.29 -9.25 -12.14
CA ASP A 691 -8.04 -8.49 -12.00
C ASP A 691 -7.95 -7.26 -12.91
N ALA A 692 -8.55 -7.32 -14.11
CA ALA A 692 -8.36 -6.28 -15.11
C ALA A 692 -8.72 -4.85 -14.62
N PRO A 693 -9.81 -4.62 -13.88
CA PRO A 693 -10.14 -3.28 -13.38
C PRO A 693 -9.06 -2.71 -12.47
N LYS A 694 -8.59 -3.49 -11.49
CA LYS A 694 -7.53 -3.11 -10.55
C LYS A 694 -6.20 -2.82 -11.26
N ARG A 695 -5.80 -3.74 -12.15
CA ARG A 695 -4.54 -3.64 -12.92
C ARG A 695 -4.56 -2.47 -13.89
N ALA A 696 -5.67 -2.28 -14.59
CA ALA A 696 -5.85 -1.14 -15.50
C ALA A 696 -5.84 0.20 -14.75
N ALA A 697 -6.52 0.30 -13.61
CA ALA A 697 -6.56 1.52 -12.82
C ALA A 697 -5.18 1.91 -12.24
N ALA A 698 -4.37 0.92 -11.86
CA ALA A 698 -3.02 1.18 -11.38
C ALA A 698 -2.11 1.77 -12.46
N LEU A 699 -2.17 1.23 -13.70
CA LEU A 699 -1.34 1.70 -14.81
C LEU A 699 -1.94 2.92 -15.53
N LEU A 700 -3.26 2.95 -15.68
CA LEU A 700 -4.01 3.90 -16.50
C LEU A 700 -5.13 4.58 -15.69
N PRO A 701 -4.82 5.34 -14.64
CA PRO A 701 -5.85 5.89 -13.73
C PRO A 701 -6.79 6.90 -14.41
N LYS A 702 -6.35 7.51 -15.50
CA LYS A 702 -7.10 8.54 -16.24
C LYS A 702 -7.76 8.00 -17.53
N VAL A 703 -7.64 6.70 -17.80
CA VAL A 703 -8.16 6.08 -19.03
C VAL A 703 -9.69 6.16 -19.07
N LYS A 704 -10.25 6.34 -20.25
CA LYS A 704 -11.70 6.26 -20.49
C LYS A 704 -12.07 4.82 -20.87
N ILE A 705 -13.18 4.33 -20.34
CA ILE A 705 -13.64 2.95 -20.51
C ILE A 705 -14.90 2.93 -21.40
N ILE A 706 -14.90 2.09 -22.42
CA ILE A 706 -16.07 1.89 -23.29
C ILE A 706 -16.50 0.43 -23.21
N THR A 707 -17.77 0.19 -22.96
CA THR A 707 -18.40 -1.12 -22.97
C THR A 707 -19.67 -1.14 -23.81
N ILE A 708 -20.02 -2.29 -24.39
CA ILE A 708 -21.19 -2.45 -25.24
C ILE A 708 -22.09 -3.53 -24.64
N LEU A 709 -23.34 -3.24 -24.41
CA LEU A 709 -24.29 -4.21 -23.85
C LEU A 709 -25.38 -4.56 -24.89
N ILE A 710 -25.68 -5.85 -25.01
CA ILE A 710 -26.84 -6.39 -25.73
C ILE A 710 -27.62 -7.30 -24.80
N ASN A 711 -28.78 -7.80 -25.25
CA ASN A 711 -29.49 -8.83 -24.49
C ASN A 711 -28.55 -9.98 -24.13
N PRO A 712 -28.37 -10.30 -22.83
CA PRO A 712 -27.39 -11.30 -22.39
C PRO A 712 -27.66 -12.71 -22.90
N SER A 713 -28.94 -13.05 -23.22
CA SER A 713 -29.34 -14.32 -23.84
C SER A 713 -28.79 -14.43 -25.27
N ASP A 714 -28.90 -13.36 -26.06
CA ASP A 714 -28.40 -13.32 -27.44
C ASP A 714 -26.88 -13.31 -27.47
N ARG A 715 -26.24 -12.65 -26.48
CA ARG A 715 -24.77 -12.69 -26.30
C ARG A 715 -24.30 -14.11 -26.01
N ALA A 716 -24.96 -14.81 -25.06
CA ALA A 716 -24.59 -16.18 -24.68
C ALA A 716 -24.68 -17.12 -25.87
N TYR A 717 -25.78 -17.05 -26.63
CA TYR A 717 -25.98 -17.88 -27.83
C TYR A 717 -24.91 -17.58 -28.92
N SER A 718 -24.69 -16.30 -29.21
CA SER A 718 -23.65 -15.86 -30.17
C SER A 718 -22.26 -16.32 -29.75
N TRP A 719 -21.96 -16.34 -28.41
CA TRP A 719 -20.70 -16.82 -27.87
C TRP A 719 -20.54 -18.35 -28.05
N TYR A 720 -21.56 -19.11 -27.74
CA TYR A 720 -21.54 -20.57 -27.93
C TYR A 720 -21.32 -20.93 -29.41
N GLN A 721 -22.06 -20.31 -30.33
CA GLN A 721 -21.89 -20.53 -31.76
C GLN A 721 -20.47 -20.12 -32.24
N HIS A 722 -19.88 -19.12 -31.62
CA HIS A 722 -18.50 -18.73 -31.90
C HIS A 722 -17.52 -19.80 -31.46
N GLN A 723 -17.70 -20.40 -30.26
CA GLN A 723 -16.82 -21.47 -29.76
C GLN A 723 -16.94 -22.73 -30.66
N ARG A 724 -18.14 -23.09 -31.07
CA ARG A 724 -18.33 -24.19 -32.03
C ARG A 724 -17.61 -23.97 -33.37
N ALA A 725 -17.71 -22.75 -33.90
CA ALA A 725 -17.06 -22.39 -35.14
C ALA A 725 -15.52 -22.28 -35.05
N HIS A 726 -14.95 -22.24 -33.86
CA HIS A 726 -13.53 -22.32 -33.57
C HIS A 726 -13.11 -23.68 -33.02
N GLU A 727 -13.98 -24.69 -33.19
CA GLU A 727 -13.69 -26.09 -32.87
C GLU A 727 -13.31 -26.34 -31.41
N ASP A 728 -13.90 -25.51 -30.46
CA ASP A 728 -13.75 -25.77 -29.03
C ASP A 728 -14.30 -27.19 -28.71
N PRO A 729 -13.48 -28.10 -28.17
CA PRO A 729 -13.90 -29.51 -27.99
C PRO A 729 -15.14 -29.68 -27.11
N ALA A 730 -15.28 -28.86 -26.07
CA ALA A 730 -16.44 -28.88 -25.19
C ALA A 730 -17.70 -28.37 -25.93
N ALA A 731 -17.58 -27.27 -26.69
CA ALA A 731 -18.70 -26.71 -27.44
C ALA A 731 -19.17 -27.60 -28.61
N LEU A 732 -18.29 -28.46 -29.14
CA LEU A 732 -18.65 -29.48 -30.13
C LEU A 732 -19.37 -30.64 -29.51
N ARG A 733 -19.03 -31.05 -28.26
CA ARG A 733 -19.55 -32.20 -27.54
C ARG A 733 -20.96 -31.96 -26.99
N TYR A 734 -21.18 -30.76 -26.41
CA TYR A 734 -22.44 -30.46 -25.71
C TYR A 734 -23.31 -29.50 -26.51
N SER A 735 -24.63 -29.78 -26.55
CA SER A 735 -25.63 -28.87 -27.13
C SER A 735 -25.72 -27.57 -26.33
N PHE A 736 -26.27 -26.50 -26.96
CA PHE A 736 -26.45 -25.24 -26.27
C PHE A 736 -27.31 -25.35 -25.02
N TYR A 737 -28.39 -26.15 -25.11
CA TYR A 737 -29.29 -26.37 -23.98
C TYR A 737 -28.59 -27.07 -22.79
N GLU A 738 -27.77 -28.08 -23.05
CA GLU A 738 -26.95 -28.73 -22.01
C GLU A 738 -25.99 -27.77 -21.36
N VAL A 739 -25.36 -26.88 -22.17
CA VAL A 739 -24.43 -25.89 -21.64
C VAL A 739 -25.12 -24.90 -20.70
N ILE A 740 -26.26 -24.33 -21.09
CA ILE A 740 -26.96 -23.33 -20.29
C ILE A 740 -27.63 -23.90 -19.02
N THR A 741 -28.04 -25.15 -19.07
CA THR A 741 -28.75 -25.83 -17.95
C THR A 741 -27.79 -26.59 -17.03
N ALA A 742 -26.48 -26.60 -17.29
CA ALA A 742 -25.53 -27.38 -16.51
C ALA A 742 -25.52 -26.94 -15.03
N GLY A 743 -25.85 -27.84 -14.15
CA GLY A 743 -25.92 -27.62 -12.70
C GLY A 743 -24.60 -27.94 -11.98
N ARG A 744 -24.59 -27.76 -10.64
CA ARG A 744 -23.41 -28.01 -9.79
C ARG A 744 -22.86 -29.44 -9.88
N ARG A 745 -23.70 -30.44 -10.26
CA ARG A 745 -23.31 -31.85 -10.40
C ARG A 745 -22.80 -32.20 -11.80
N ALA A 746 -22.84 -31.27 -12.76
CA ALA A 746 -22.30 -31.50 -14.10
C ALA A 746 -20.79 -31.74 -14.06
N VAL A 747 -20.27 -32.46 -15.06
CA VAL A 747 -18.84 -32.74 -15.23
C VAL A 747 -18.05 -31.40 -15.29
N PRO A 748 -16.80 -31.36 -14.79
CA PRO A 748 -16.05 -30.12 -14.69
C PRO A 748 -15.92 -29.37 -16.01
N GLU A 749 -15.74 -30.07 -17.12
CA GLU A 749 -15.63 -29.50 -18.48
C GLU A 749 -16.92 -28.73 -18.88
N LEU A 750 -18.07 -29.36 -18.70
CA LEU A 750 -19.37 -28.75 -19.02
C LEU A 750 -19.66 -27.55 -18.11
N ARG A 751 -19.32 -27.66 -16.84
CA ARG A 751 -19.47 -26.58 -15.86
C ARG A 751 -18.56 -25.39 -16.18
N ALA A 752 -17.34 -25.65 -16.62
CA ALA A 752 -16.43 -24.60 -17.07
C ALA A 752 -16.98 -23.88 -18.32
N LEU A 753 -17.52 -24.65 -19.28
CA LEU A 753 -18.15 -24.11 -20.50
C LEU A 753 -19.40 -23.27 -20.15
N HIS A 754 -20.26 -23.77 -19.23
CA HIS A 754 -21.41 -23.04 -18.69
C HIS A 754 -21.01 -21.66 -18.12
N ASN A 755 -20.02 -21.62 -17.23
CA ASN A 755 -19.56 -20.38 -16.63
C ASN A 755 -19.00 -19.40 -17.68
N ARG A 756 -18.16 -19.87 -18.60
CA ARG A 756 -17.63 -19.07 -19.71
C ARG A 756 -18.76 -18.52 -20.60
N CYS A 757 -19.85 -19.27 -20.76
CA CYS A 757 -20.99 -18.85 -21.53
C CYS A 757 -21.87 -17.83 -20.82
N LEU A 758 -22.24 -18.03 -19.57
CA LEU A 758 -23.29 -17.26 -18.89
C LEU A 758 -22.78 -16.11 -18.02
N VAL A 759 -21.69 -16.33 -17.27
CA VAL A 759 -21.17 -15.33 -16.31
C VAL A 759 -20.86 -13.97 -16.94
N PRO A 760 -20.29 -13.85 -18.16
CA PRO A 760 -20.06 -12.55 -18.79
C PRO A 760 -21.35 -11.74 -19.08
N GLY A 761 -22.53 -12.34 -18.90
CA GLY A 761 -23.84 -11.67 -18.99
C GLY A 761 -24.33 -11.06 -17.66
N TRP A 762 -23.61 -11.19 -16.55
CA TRP A 762 -23.93 -10.57 -15.26
C TRP A 762 -23.47 -9.11 -15.24
N TYR A 763 -24.06 -8.30 -16.11
CA TYR A 763 -23.55 -6.98 -16.46
C TYR A 763 -23.43 -6.04 -15.26
N ALA A 764 -24.43 -6.00 -14.36
CA ALA A 764 -24.41 -5.13 -13.18
C ALA A 764 -23.18 -5.40 -12.31
N ALA A 765 -22.92 -6.65 -11.95
CA ALA A 765 -21.81 -7.03 -11.10
C ALA A 765 -20.45 -6.67 -11.72
N HIS A 766 -20.30 -6.84 -13.03
CA HIS A 766 -19.06 -6.50 -13.72
C HIS A 766 -18.86 -5.00 -13.84
N ILE A 767 -19.91 -4.22 -14.15
CA ILE A 767 -19.83 -2.76 -14.21
C ILE A 767 -19.52 -2.18 -12.84
N GLU A 768 -20.14 -2.68 -11.76
CA GLU A 768 -19.86 -2.25 -10.40
C GLU A 768 -18.39 -2.50 -10.02
N ARG A 769 -17.82 -3.63 -10.42
CA ARG A 769 -16.38 -3.92 -10.22
C ARG A 769 -15.48 -2.89 -10.93
N TRP A 770 -15.82 -2.45 -12.15
CA TRP A 770 -15.10 -1.39 -12.81
C TRP A 770 -15.30 -0.03 -12.13
N LEU A 771 -16.51 0.26 -11.65
CA LEU A 771 -16.82 1.49 -10.90
C LEU A 771 -16.16 1.58 -9.53
N THR A 772 -15.69 0.46 -8.98
CA THR A 772 -14.85 0.47 -7.76
C THR A 772 -13.53 1.22 -7.97
N TYR A 773 -13.02 1.19 -9.20
CA TYR A 773 -11.71 1.79 -9.54
C TYR A 773 -11.80 3.05 -10.42
N TYR A 774 -12.88 3.24 -11.14
CA TYR A 774 -13.07 4.34 -12.06
C TYR A 774 -14.37 5.12 -11.78
N PRO A 775 -14.34 6.45 -11.74
CA PRO A 775 -15.56 7.24 -11.58
C PRO A 775 -16.47 7.12 -12.81
N THR A 776 -17.77 7.30 -12.64
CA THR A 776 -18.78 7.19 -13.70
C THR A 776 -18.46 8.03 -14.93
N ARG A 777 -17.85 9.22 -14.75
CA ARG A 777 -17.46 10.10 -15.89
C ARG A 777 -16.41 9.49 -16.83
N GLN A 778 -15.70 8.43 -16.40
CA GLN A 778 -14.74 7.72 -17.24
C GLN A 778 -15.33 6.47 -17.91
N LEU A 779 -16.60 6.13 -17.63
CA LEU A 779 -17.27 4.97 -18.20
C LEU A 779 -18.34 5.38 -19.20
N HIS A 780 -18.33 4.80 -20.40
CA HIS A 780 -19.33 4.95 -21.43
C HIS A 780 -19.94 3.61 -21.81
N ILE A 781 -21.26 3.48 -21.65
CA ILE A 781 -22.00 2.25 -21.92
C ILE A 781 -22.79 2.44 -23.23
N ILE A 782 -22.49 1.63 -24.22
CA ILE A 782 -23.13 1.66 -25.53
C ILE A 782 -24.26 0.62 -25.57
N ASP A 783 -25.46 1.03 -26.01
CA ASP A 783 -26.51 0.10 -26.41
C ASP A 783 -26.12 -0.56 -27.76
N GLY A 784 -25.81 -1.86 -27.71
CA GLY A 784 -25.37 -2.61 -28.89
C GLY A 784 -26.48 -2.78 -29.94
N HIS A 785 -27.75 -2.65 -29.58
CA HIS A 785 -28.85 -2.59 -30.55
C HIS A 785 -28.78 -1.29 -31.37
N LYS A 786 -28.55 -0.15 -30.68
CA LYS A 786 -28.34 1.14 -31.37
C LYS A 786 -27.09 1.13 -32.25
N LEU A 787 -25.99 0.49 -31.77
CA LEU A 787 -24.78 0.36 -32.61
C LEU A 787 -25.05 -0.42 -33.90
N ARG A 788 -26.01 -1.33 -33.90
CA ARG A 788 -26.42 -2.11 -35.07
C ARG A 788 -27.40 -1.36 -35.99
N THR A 789 -28.29 -0.55 -35.44
CA THR A 789 -29.33 0.16 -36.18
C THR A 789 -28.89 1.53 -36.68
N ASP A 790 -28.17 2.27 -35.86
CA ASP A 790 -27.67 3.63 -36.14
C ASP A 790 -26.24 3.82 -35.57
N PRO A 791 -25.23 3.23 -36.22
CA PRO A 791 -23.85 3.36 -35.74
C PRO A 791 -23.31 4.79 -35.81
N ALA A 792 -23.82 5.63 -36.74
CA ALA A 792 -23.36 7.00 -36.87
C ALA A 792 -23.67 7.82 -35.60
N ALA A 793 -24.92 7.80 -35.14
CA ALA A 793 -25.31 8.47 -33.90
C ALA A 793 -24.57 7.92 -32.66
N VAL A 794 -24.30 6.61 -32.61
CA VAL A 794 -23.49 6.03 -31.54
C VAL A 794 -22.06 6.55 -31.58
N MET A 795 -21.44 6.61 -32.75
CA MET A 795 -20.07 7.11 -32.91
C MET A 795 -19.95 8.60 -32.61
N ASP A 796 -20.97 9.40 -32.88
CA ASP A 796 -21.03 10.81 -32.45
C ASP A 796 -20.99 10.92 -30.91
N GLY A 797 -21.75 10.08 -30.24
CA GLY A 797 -21.70 9.96 -28.78
C GLY A 797 -20.32 9.56 -28.24
N VAL A 798 -19.68 8.60 -28.91
CA VAL A 798 -18.32 8.14 -28.56
C VAL A 798 -17.27 9.25 -28.75
N GLN A 799 -17.30 9.98 -29.87
CA GLN A 799 -16.43 11.12 -30.14
C GLN A 799 -16.55 12.19 -29.05
N LYS A 800 -17.81 12.53 -28.69
CA LYS A 800 -18.09 13.48 -27.61
C LYS A 800 -17.58 13.02 -26.28
N PHE A 801 -17.79 11.74 -25.93
CA PHE A 801 -17.26 11.15 -24.71
C PHE A 801 -15.74 11.16 -24.66
N LEU A 802 -15.08 10.79 -25.76
CA LEU A 802 -13.61 10.79 -25.83
C LEU A 802 -13.03 12.21 -25.80
N GLY A 803 -13.76 13.20 -26.28
CA GLY A 803 -13.31 14.59 -26.40
C GLY A 803 -12.26 14.78 -27.49
N VAL A 804 -12.40 14.07 -28.61
CA VAL A 804 -11.53 14.26 -29.79
C VAL A 804 -11.74 15.65 -30.35
N SER A 805 -10.67 16.34 -30.70
CA SER A 805 -10.71 17.73 -31.17
C SER A 805 -11.22 17.85 -32.59
N GLN A 806 -10.97 16.85 -33.41
CA GLN A 806 -11.42 16.81 -34.81
C GLN A 806 -12.67 15.92 -34.93
N TYR A 807 -13.78 16.50 -35.34
CA TYR A 807 -15.02 15.75 -35.62
C TYR A 807 -14.91 14.96 -36.92
N TYR A 808 -15.29 13.66 -36.86
CA TYR A 808 -15.38 12.80 -38.05
C TYR A 808 -16.83 12.46 -38.37
N ASN A 809 -17.26 12.69 -39.60
CA ASN A 809 -18.66 12.50 -40.02
C ASN A 809 -18.96 11.04 -40.39
N TYR A 810 -19.39 10.25 -39.42
CA TYR A 810 -19.74 8.84 -39.61
C TYR A 810 -20.98 8.64 -40.46
N SER A 811 -21.91 9.60 -40.54
CA SER A 811 -23.10 9.49 -41.40
C SER A 811 -22.76 9.46 -42.86
N GLN A 812 -21.68 10.12 -43.29
CA GLN A 812 -21.17 10.09 -44.66
C GLN A 812 -20.19 8.93 -44.91
N ALA A 813 -19.56 8.42 -43.87
CA ALA A 813 -18.51 7.40 -44.00
C ALA A 813 -19.05 5.97 -43.89
N LEU A 814 -20.30 5.76 -43.48
CA LEU A 814 -20.91 4.45 -43.28
C LEU A 814 -22.08 4.26 -44.25
N THR A 815 -22.21 3.05 -44.80
CA THR A 815 -23.36 2.62 -45.61
C THR A 815 -23.83 1.24 -45.17
N PHE A 816 -25.14 1.02 -45.22
CA PHE A 816 -25.73 -0.29 -44.89
C PHE A 816 -25.70 -1.21 -46.11
N ASP A 817 -25.16 -2.41 -45.95
CA ASP A 817 -25.17 -3.44 -46.99
C ASP A 817 -26.34 -4.42 -46.72
N PRO A 818 -27.42 -4.39 -47.47
CA PRO A 818 -28.60 -5.25 -47.26
C PRO A 818 -28.29 -6.74 -47.44
N GLN A 819 -27.35 -7.09 -48.31
CA GLN A 819 -26.99 -8.51 -48.55
C GLN A 819 -26.24 -9.11 -47.36
N LYS A 820 -25.37 -8.31 -46.75
CA LYS A 820 -24.59 -8.73 -45.55
C LYS A 820 -25.31 -8.48 -44.25
N GLY A 821 -26.28 -7.54 -44.25
CA GLY A 821 -27.09 -7.22 -43.06
C GLY A 821 -26.33 -6.43 -41.96
N PHE A 822 -25.29 -5.67 -42.34
CA PHE A 822 -24.53 -4.79 -41.45
C PHE A 822 -23.92 -3.60 -42.14
N TRP A 823 -23.45 -2.62 -41.37
CA TRP A 823 -22.85 -1.39 -41.86
C TRP A 823 -21.41 -1.61 -42.29
N CYS A 824 -21.05 -0.99 -43.42
CA CYS A 824 -19.72 -1.06 -44.04
C CYS A 824 -19.15 0.34 -44.23
N GLN A 825 -17.82 0.46 -44.22
CA GLN A 825 -17.13 1.70 -44.56
C GLN A 825 -17.32 2.01 -46.05
N LEU A 826 -17.72 3.22 -46.38
CA LEU A 826 -17.75 3.74 -47.74
C LEU A 826 -16.34 4.26 -48.07
N LEU A 827 -15.76 3.74 -49.16
CA LEU A 827 -14.48 4.17 -49.69
C LEU A 827 -14.66 5.10 -50.90
N GLU A 828 -13.59 5.80 -51.28
CA GLU A 828 -13.57 6.61 -52.52
C GLU A 828 -13.97 5.76 -53.71
N GLY A 829 -14.75 6.35 -54.62
CA GLY A 829 -15.28 5.67 -55.81
C GLY A 829 -16.47 4.73 -55.52
N GLY A 830 -17.15 4.87 -54.37
CA GLY A 830 -18.36 4.11 -54.03
C GLY A 830 -18.13 2.63 -53.64
N LYS A 831 -16.90 2.21 -53.52
CA LYS A 831 -16.55 0.86 -53.01
C LYS A 831 -16.83 0.75 -51.52
N THR A 832 -17.18 -0.45 -51.06
CA THR A 832 -17.45 -0.69 -49.64
C THR A 832 -16.44 -1.65 -49.05
N LYS A 833 -15.92 -1.33 -47.86
CA LYS A 833 -15.11 -2.22 -47.01
C LYS A 833 -15.94 -2.67 -45.83
N CYS A 834 -16.25 -3.94 -45.79
CA CYS A 834 -17.09 -4.53 -44.76
C CYS A 834 -16.29 -5.45 -43.81
N LEU A 835 -16.96 -5.87 -42.71
CA LEU A 835 -16.43 -6.89 -41.78
C LEU A 835 -16.04 -8.15 -42.57
N GLY A 836 -14.96 -8.82 -42.17
CA GLY A 836 -14.48 -10.03 -42.79
C GLY A 836 -15.50 -11.18 -42.73
N LYS A 837 -15.39 -12.19 -43.62
CA LYS A 837 -16.29 -13.34 -43.73
C LYS A 837 -16.50 -14.12 -42.41
N SER A 838 -15.58 -14.07 -41.44
CA SER A 838 -15.66 -14.70 -40.15
C SER A 838 -16.55 -13.94 -39.14
N LYS A 839 -16.99 -12.72 -39.48
CA LYS A 839 -17.84 -11.84 -38.64
C LYS A 839 -19.23 -11.72 -39.23
N GLY A 840 -20.24 -11.57 -38.38
CA GLY A 840 -21.64 -11.50 -38.89
C GLY A 840 -22.17 -12.83 -39.41
N ARG A 841 -21.71 -13.96 -38.91
CA ARG A 841 -22.20 -15.28 -39.30
C ARG A 841 -23.70 -15.38 -39.04
N ARG A 842 -24.45 -15.94 -39.98
CA ARG A 842 -25.85 -16.31 -39.78
C ARG A 842 -25.88 -17.62 -39.00
N TYR A 843 -26.51 -17.62 -37.85
CA TYR A 843 -26.74 -18.79 -37.04
C TYR A 843 -28.21 -19.24 -37.17
N PRO A 844 -28.53 -20.50 -36.95
CA PRO A 844 -29.89 -20.91 -36.70
C PRO A 844 -30.53 -20.07 -35.59
N ALA A 845 -31.86 -19.87 -35.66
CA ALA A 845 -32.54 -19.21 -34.54
C ALA A 845 -32.36 -20.02 -33.26
N MET A 846 -32.21 -19.33 -32.13
CA MET A 846 -32.17 -19.97 -30.82
C MET A 846 -33.55 -20.66 -30.59
N ASP A 847 -33.51 -21.90 -30.11
CA ASP A 847 -34.72 -22.62 -29.78
C ASP A 847 -35.50 -21.96 -28.65
N LEU A 848 -36.81 -22.20 -28.60
CA LEU A 848 -37.72 -21.54 -27.66
C LEU A 848 -37.42 -21.93 -26.21
N GLU A 849 -37.02 -23.17 -25.98
CA GLU A 849 -36.74 -23.72 -24.65
C GLU A 849 -35.48 -23.04 -24.04
N SER A 850 -34.41 -22.99 -24.81
CA SER A 850 -33.18 -22.25 -24.43
C SER A 850 -33.44 -20.76 -24.17
N ARG A 851 -34.29 -20.13 -25.01
CA ARG A 851 -34.65 -18.71 -24.85
C ARG A 851 -35.46 -18.49 -23.55
N THR A 852 -36.40 -19.37 -23.28
CA THR A 852 -37.24 -19.29 -22.06
C THR A 852 -36.39 -19.49 -20.80
N PHE A 853 -35.48 -20.48 -20.84
CA PHE A 853 -34.55 -20.72 -19.75
C PHE A 853 -33.66 -19.49 -19.47
N LEU A 854 -33.04 -18.93 -20.48
CA LEU A 854 -32.17 -17.79 -20.36
C LEU A 854 -32.90 -16.52 -19.91
N SER A 855 -34.11 -16.26 -20.37
CA SER A 855 -34.93 -15.12 -19.90
C SER A 855 -35.20 -15.25 -18.40
N ARG A 856 -35.47 -16.47 -17.90
CA ARG A 856 -35.65 -16.73 -16.47
C ARG A 856 -34.32 -16.59 -15.70
N TYR A 857 -33.23 -17.12 -16.24
CA TYR A 857 -31.90 -17.07 -15.62
C TYR A 857 -31.38 -15.64 -15.44
N TYR A 858 -31.51 -14.79 -16.47
CA TYR A 858 -31.04 -13.42 -16.41
C TYR A 858 -32.06 -12.43 -15.80
N LYS A 859 -33.23 -12.87 -15.37
CA LYS A 859 -34.28 -12.00 -14.83
C LYS A 859 -33.75 -11.09 -13.71
N ASP A 860 -33.19 -11.68 -12.65
CA ASP A 860 -32.71 -10.95 -11.49
C ASP A 860 -31.50 -10.07 -11.87
N HIS A 861 -30.58 -10.56 -12.69
CA HIS A 861 -29.45 -9.79 -13.21
C HIS A 861 -29.87 -8.57 -14.05
N ASN A 862 -30.95 -8.68 -14.82
CA ASN A 862 -31.51 -7.57 -15.57
C ASN A 862 -32.20 -6.54 -14.65
N ILE A 863 -32.84 -6.99 -13.57
CA ILE A 863 -33.39 -6.10 -12.54
C ILE A 863 -32.26 -5.34 -11.83
N GLU A 864 -31.20 -6.03 -11.43
CA GLU A 864 -30.02 -5.38 -10.83
C GLU A 864 -29.38 -4.36 -11.79
N LEU A 865 -29.27 -4.72 -13.08
CA LEU A 865 -28.76 -3.80 -14.09
C LEU A 865 -29.64 -2.55 -14.24
N SER A 866 -30.95 -2.70 -14.19
CA SER A 866 -31.87 -1.56 -14.27
C SER A 866 -31.74 -0.61 -13.08
N LYS A 867 -31.56 -1.15 -11.87
CA LYS A 867 -31.27 -0.37 -10.65
C LYS A 867 -29.95 0.38 -10.75
N LEU A 868 -28.91 -0.29 -11.31
CA LEU A 868 -27.62 0.32 -11.56
C LEU A 868 -27.73 1.49 -12.54
N PHE A 869 -28.42 1.33 -13.66
CA PHE A 869 -28.64 2.41 -14.64
C PHE A 869 -29.39 3.59 -14.03
N TYR A 870 -30.41 3.33 -13.19
CA TYR A 870 -31.12 4.37 -12.46
C TYR A 870 -30.18 5.13 -11.51
N ARG A 871 -29.39 4.43 -10.71
CA ARG A 871 -28.39 5.04 -9.78
C ARG A 871 -27.35 5.89 -10.51
N LEU A 872 -26.94 5.47 -11.71
CA LEU A 872 -25.98 6.20 -12.54
C LEU A 872 -26.61 7.35 -13.37
N GLY A 873 -27.92 7.53 -13.33
CA GLY A 873 -28.61 8.52 -14.13
C GLY A 873 -28.58 8.23 -15.64
N LEU A 874 -28.43 6.96 -16.02
CA LEU A 874 -28.33 6.54 -17.42
C LEU A 874 -29.67 6.04 -17.96
N PRO A 875 -30.01 6.30 -19.25
CA PRO A 875 -31.20 5.77 -19.88
C PRO A 875 -31.10 4.27 -20.07
N LEU A 876 -32.19 3.54 -19.80
CA LEU A 876 -32.23 2.11 -20.02
C LEU A 876 -32.11 1.75 -21.50
N PRO A 877 -31.25 0.79 -21.89
CA PRO A 877 -31.24 0.21 -23.25
C PRO A 877 -32.59 -0.33 -23.66
N SER A 878 -32.93 -0.27 -24.98
CA SER A 878 -34.19 -0.74 -25.53
C SER A 878 -34.49 -2.20 -25.18
N TRP A 879 -33.50 -3.08 -25.37
CA TRP A 879 -33.61 -4.49 -25.06
C TRP A 879 -33.87 -4.77 -23.56
N LEU A 880 -33.30 -3.96 -22.69
CA LEU A 880 -33.50 -4.12 -21.23
C LEU A 880 -34.93 -3.73 -20.83
N ARG A 881 -35.46 -2.65 -21.42
CA ARG A 881 -36.86 -2.26 -21.22
C ARG A 881 -37.81 -3.35 -21.67
N GLU A 882 -37.57 -3.98 -22.80
CA GLU A 882 -38.38 -5.10 -23.33
C GLU A 882 -38.34 -6.32 -22.39
N GLU A 883 -37.15 -6.69 -21.89
CA GLU A 883 -37.00 -7.81 -20.95
C GLU A 883 -37.72 -7.54 -19.61
N LEU A 884 -37.65 -6.31 -19.10
CA LEU A 884 -38.36 -5.95 -17.85
C LEU A 884 -39.89 -5.94 -18.03
N GLN A 885 -40.41 -5.54 -19.19
CA GLN A 885 -41.84 -5.62 -19.51
C GLN A 885 -42.37 -7.03 -19.58
N LYS A 886 -41.59 -8.01 -20.06
CA LYS A 886 -41.94 -9.43 -20.03
C LYS A 886 -42.04 -10.00 -18.61
N VAL A 887 -41.38 -9.41 -17.65
CA VAL A 887 -41.39 -9.79 -16.23
C VAL A 887 -42.64 -9.28 -15.52
N MET A 888 -43.22 -8.17 -15.98
CA MET A 888 -44.44 -7.58 -15.40
C MET A 888 -45.74 -8.20 -15.96
N ARG A 889 -45.70 -8.92 -17.10
CA ARG A 889 -46.73 -9.74 -17.66
C ARG A 889 -46.62 -11.21 -17.19
#